data_632707d122edd7b459961ec383ea3559
#
_entry.id   632707d122edd7b459961ec383ea3559
#
_cell.length_a   1.000
_cell.length_b   1.000
_cell.length_c   1.000
_cell.angle_alpha   90.00
_cell.angle_beta   90.00
_cell.angle_gamma   90.00
#
_symmetry.space_group_name_H-M   'P 1'
#
loop_
_entity.id
_entity.type
_entity.pdbx_description
1 polymer ?
#
loop_
_entity_poly.entity_id
_entity_poly.type
_entity_poly.pdbx_seq_one_letter_code
_entity_poly.pdbx_strand_id
1 'polypeptide(L)'
;MDNGRTYALVPERPRMVLSRRTFSALAGTTALGLTLSGSDGAFARATAPTGPAPEPPGADGNRHTLGFDKYSMLVDGRRVVLWSGEVHPFRLPSPSLWRDVLEKLRAHGYNTISIYVSWNYHSPAPGQYDFAGVRDLDLFLRTAAETGLYVILRPGPYINAEVDAGGFPGWLTATRGTARTSDPTYLSYVDEWLTAVNRIAARHLYTHGGGTIVLYQLENEYANHVTSPRGRDYMAHLYAKVRADGIDVPLFHNDKGRNGYWAPGTFDTGGESGRYLYGFDGYPSPLAPPPDWGYFGIGGTKGGSTASPETPGLLAEFGGGWFDPWGGVEFDGKGYAESARTRDAAYERRFYLTNLANGIKVHNVYMTFGGTSWGWLPAPVVYTSYDYGAALDEARRPTPKLVPMHQLGQLLHSVPDLAKLDRAADVQVGARGGASGADAGITAYHLVNPDTKAHFHILRNDRTDDVLAAVPLAGVNVPLPVPVPGLDARLLATGLRLGRRTLRYSSAQPMLWLTAGRQDIAVFTGRKGEATRTAVECASEPTVTVLEGKAHHAYASGALHVDAELGGLTRVLVEGGGTDTPLLLLLTDDETSVRLWRYDTPSGPVLVHGPALLRTAALRDTTVHLTGDTVEEADLEVWGPRGMSEVVWNRSTLKARATTSGSLRAERRLPGVAAVHLPALGNWRFHAENPESAAAFDDSAWKVADRTSSYSTTPVPAGQPVLFADDYGFHYGDVWYRGRFTDVGAAESVSLSYVTGTQGLLMAWLDGKPLGTHRMPVPDKSTVRKGTWSATATFPVRYTNGPHVLSVLVRRMQHDMDGAAKDTHKAARGLTAVTFAGASPAVTWRIQGAAAPDPVRGPLNHGGLYGERQGWHLPEFADGGWKVVDFPRTARGQGVAWYRTGFRLAIDPGVDASIGLTLTDDPARAYRVQIFLNGWNMGQYINDVGPQHTFVLPGGILRTRGANTLALAVLSDGTTPAGPGEVKLTLMGSAAGGVPVTPVDSPGRAHAR
;
A
#
# COMPACT_ATOMS: atom_id res chain seq x y z
N MET A 1 42.88 49.46 8.28
CA MET A 1 41.83 50.28 8.91
C MET A 1 40.63 49.32 9.08
N ASP A 2 40.60 48.52 10.03
CA ASP A 2 40.32 48.60 11.46
C ASP A 2 38.89 49.12 11.73
N ASN A 3 38.09 48.24 12.30
CA ASN A 3 36.97 48.33 13.22
C ASN A 3 36.07 47.12 13.02
N GLY A 4 36.00 46.11 13.81
CA GLY A 4 35.93 46.02 15.28
C GLY A 4 34.46 46.07 15.74
N ARG A 5 33.81 44.88 15.91
CA ARG A 5 32.67 44.69 16.83
C ARG A 5 32.52 43.25 17.32
N THR A 6 32.92 43.13 18.50
CA THR A 6 32.53 42.44 19.73
C THR A 6 31.43 41.34 19.65
N TYR A 7 31.83 40.18 20.09
CA TYR A 7 30.94 39.04 20.48
C TYR A 7 30.36 39.27 21.86
N ALA A 8 29.05 39.04 21.99
CA ALA A 8 28.35 38.92 23.27
C ALA A 8 28.22 37.46 23.66
N LEU A 9 28.71 37.10 24.83
CA LEU A 9 28.67 35.80 25.49
C LEU A 9 27.26 35.57 26.07
N VAL A 10 26.72 34.38 25.88
CA VAL A 10 25.54 33.84 26.58
C VAL A 10 26.01 32.82 27.60
N PRO A 11 25.48 32.78 28.82
CA PRO A 11 26.06 32.06 29.96
C PRO A 11 25.70 30.54 29.94
N GLU A 12 26.68 29.74 30.36
CA GLU A 12 26.57 28.31 30.66
C GLU A 12 25.65 28.01 31.83
N ARG A 13 24.87 26.96 31.76
CA ARG A 13 24.19 26.34 32.89
C ARG A 13 25.02 25.17 33.45
N PRO A 14 24.97 24.93 34.78
CA PRO A 14 25.94 24.08 35.46
C PRO A 14 25.64 22.57 35.30
N ARG A 15 26.75 21.83 35.15
CA ARG A 15 26.80 20.37 35.23
C ARG A 15 26.58 19.91 36.66
N MET A 16 25.62 19.04 36.88
CA MET A 16 25.45 18.30 38.13
C MET A 16 26.32 17.01 38.07
N VAL A 17 27.34 16.97 38.92
CA VAL A 17 28.18 15.79 39.17
C VAL A 17 27.51 14.99 40.26
N LEU A 18 27.13 13.74 39.98
CA LEU A 18 26.79 12.77 41.02
C LEU A 18 27.90 11.72 41.16
N SER A 19 28.44 11.66 42.35
CA SER A 19 29.53 10.84 42.79
C SER A 19 29.21 9.35 42.94
N ARG A 20 30.17 8.50 42.60
CA ARG A 20 30.22 7.09 42.97
C ARG A 20 30.28 6.91 44.49
N ARG A 21 29.45 6.05 45.05
CA ARG A 21 29.80 5.21 46.20
C ARG A 21 28.78 4.04 46.35
N THR A 22 29.32 2.84 46.15
CA THR A 22 29.36 1.63 47.04
C THR A 22 28.07 0.86 47.24
N PHE A 23 28.05 -0.36 46.73
CA PHE A 23 27.76 -1.52 47.56
C PHE A 23 28.56 -2.73 47.07
N SER A 24 29.38 -3.25 47.97
CA SER A 24 30.16 -4.48 47.83
C SER A 24 29.45 -5.62 48.58
N ALA A 25 29.78 -6.81 48.12
CA ALA A 25 29.79 -8.10 48.81
C ALA A 25 28.61 -9.06 48.64
N LEU A 26 28.76 -10.10 47.86
CA LEU A 26 29.14 -11.40 48.46
C LEU A 26 29.74 -12.33 47.40
N ALA A 27 30.92 -12.83 47.69
CA ALA A 27 31.70 -13.77 46.89
C ALA A 27 31.26 -15.21 47.15
N GLY A 28 31.29 -16.03 46.09
CA GLY A 28 31.25 -17.47 46.16
C GLY A 28 31.97 -18.06 44.95
N THR A 29 33.23 -18.46 45.17
CA THR A 29 34.19 -19.03 44.23
C THR A 29 33.78 -20.39 43.70
N THR A 30 33.90 -20.59 42.40
CA THR A 30 34.59 -21.78 41.84
C THR A 30 35.13 -21.46 40.44
N ALA A 31 36.45 -21.53 40.37
CA ALA A 31 37.21 -21.39 39.13
C ALA A 31 37.17 -22.71 38.37
N LEU A 32 36.85 -22.66 37.07
CA LEU A 32 37.34 -23.62 36.08
C LEU A 32 37.67 -22.84 34.82
N GLY A 33 38.90 -23.05 34.39
CA GLY A 33 39.45 -22.35 33.23
C GLY A 33 38.76 -22.71 31.92
N LEU A 34 38.54 -21.70 31.09
CA LEU A 34 38.17 -21.89 29.71
C LEU A 34 39.09 -21.03 28.84
N THR A 35 39.80 -21.71 28.01
CA THR A 35 40.60 -21.22 26.91
C THR A 35 39.72 -20.45 25.94
N LEU A 36 40.13 -19.22 25.62
CA LEU A 36 39.56 -18.43 24.53
C LEU A 36 39.86 -19.10 23.19
N SER A 37 38.87 -19.76 22.61
CA SER A 37 38.77 -20.07 21.22
C SER A 37 37.54 -19.33 20.68
N GLY A 38 37.74 -18.63 19.55
CA GLY A 38 36.73 -17.77 18.92
C GLY A 38 35.40 -18.52 18.70
N SER A 39 34.34 -18.00 19.25
CA SER A 39 32.98 -18.48 18.96
C SER A 39 32.42 -17.74 17.79
N ASP A 40 32.49 -18.36 16.61
CA ASP A 40 31.50 -18.16 15.58
C ASP A 40 30.11 -18.36 16.20
N GLY A 41 29.31 -17.30 16.21
CA GLY A 41 27.95 -17.34 16.69
C GLY A 41 27.06 -18.20 15.80
N ALA A 42 27.19 -19.52 15.97
CA ALA A 42 26.16 -20.44 15.48
C ALA A 42 24.85 -20.09 16.18
N PHE A 43 23.91 -19.49 15.44
CA PHE A 43 22.51 -19.49 15.85
C PHE A 43 22.14 -20.94 16.13
N ALA A 44 21.93 -21.26 17.41
CA ALA A 44 21.54 -22.58 17.82
C ALA A 44 20.32 -23.01 17.00
N ARG A 45 20.42 -24.14 16.31
CA ARG A 45 19.27 -24.90 15.79
C ARG A 45 18.45 -25.39 17.00
N ALA A 46 17.84 -24.46 17.74
CA ALA A 46 16.84 -24.80 18.70
C ALA A 46 15.63 -25.30 17.92
N THR A 47 15.22 -26.53 18.16
CA THR A 47 13.86 -26.95 17.80
C THR A 47 12.91 -25.92 18.40
N ALA A 48 12.30 -25.08 17.52
CA ALA A 48 11.41 -24.05 18.02
C ALA A 48 10.32 -24.66 18.88
N PRO A 49 10.04 -24.13 20.08
CA PRO A 49 9.04 -24.69 20.95
C PRO A 49 7.69 -24.75 20.24
N THR A 50 7.03 -25.89 20.32
CA THR A 50 5.63 -26.05 19.96
C THR A 50 4.82 -25.33 21.05
N GLY A 51 4.45 -24.08 20.78
CA GLY A 51 3.74 -23.22 21.73
C GLY A 51 2.77 -22.30 21.03
N PRO A 52 1.97 -21.54 21.77
CA PRO A 52 1.08 -20.55 21.17
C PRO A 52 1.88 -19.57 20.29
N ALA A 53 1.19 -18.94 19.35
CA ALA A 53 1.75 -17.87 18.53
C ALA A 53 2.42 -16.79 19.41
N PRO A 54 3.41 -16.05 18.87
CA PRO A 54 3.97 -14.91 19.59
C PRO A 54 2.88 -13.92 20.02
N GLU A 55 3.12 -13.23 21.12
CA GLU A 55 2.27 -12.10 21.52
C GLU A 55 2.21 -11.04 20.41
N PRO A 56 1.11 -10.28 20.29
CA PRO A 56 1.02 -9.20 19.34
C PRO A 56 2.21 -8.22 19.48
N PRO A 57 2.82 -7.78 18.38
CA PRO A 57 3.98 -6.91 18.45
C PRO A 57 3.64 -5.55 19.08
N GLY A 58 4.63 -4.96 19.74
CA GLY A 58 4.55 -3.61 20.30
C GLY A 58 5.94 -3.09 20.65
N ALA A 59 6.06 -1.77 20.80
CA ALA A 59 7.26 -1.12 21.32
C ALA A 59 7.22 -1.18 22.84
N ASP A 60 7.61 -2.30 23.43
CA ASP A 60 7.54 -2.57 24.86
C ASP A 60 8.84 -2.28 25.61
N GLY A 61 9.88 -1.83 24.90
CA GLY A 61 11.22 -1.55 25.43
C GLY A 61 12.10 -2.79 25.61
N ASN A 62 11.57 -3.99 25.38
CA ASN A 62 12.33 -5.23 25.55
C ASN A 62 13.05 -5.59 24.23
N ARG A 63 14.21 -6.24 24.36
CA ARG A 63 14.90 -6.82 23.20
C ARG A 63 14.24 -8.14 22.82
N HIS A 64 13.95 -8.29 21.54
CA HIS A 64 13.38 -9.50 20.96
C HIS A 64 14.36 -10.20 20.04
N THR A 65 14.20 -11.49 19.85
CA THR A 65 15.00 -12.28 18.92
C THR A 65 14.19 -12.56 17.67
N LEU A 66 14.82 -12.35 16.52
CA LEU A 66 14.26 -12.69 15.21
C LEU A 66 15.15 -13.73 14.53
N GLY A 67 14.53 -14.72 13.95
CA GLY A 67 15.18 -15.75 13.18
C GLY A 67 14.22 -16.39 12.20
N PHE A 68 14.69 -17.40 11.52
CA PHE A 68 13.87 -18.23 10.65
C PHE A 68 14.53 -19.61 10.46
N ASP A 69 13.74 -20.53 10.01
CA ASP A 69 14.21 -21.79 9.44
C ASP A 69 13.41 -22.09 8.16
N LYS A 70 13.61 -23.25 7.58
CA LYS A 70 12.88 -23.68 6.36
C LYS A 70 11.35 -23.75 6.50
N TYR A 71 10.81 -23.67 7.72
CA TYR A 71 9.37 -23.71 7.96
C TYR A 71 8.74 -22.32 8.04
N SER A 72 9.31 -21.41 8.84
CA SER A 72 8.68 -20.11 9.12
C SER A 72 9.65 -19.12 9.76
N MET A 73 9.19 -17.89 9.91
CA MET A 73 9.80 -16.91 10.80
C MET A 73 9.71 -17.38 12.26
N LEU A 74 10.68 -16.96 13.07
CA LEU A 74 10.75 -17.20 14.51
C LEU A 74 10.85 -15.86 15.23
N VAL A 75 9.92 -15.62 16.14
CA VAL A 75 9.89 -14.46 17.04
C VAL A 75 10.02 -14.99 18.45
N ASP A 76 11.09 -14.63 19.16
CA ASP A 76 11.43 -15.16 20.48
C ASP A 76 11.38 -16.70 20.56
N GLY A 77 11.88 -17.35 19.50
CA GLY A 77 11.88 -18.80 19.34
C GLY A 77 10.52 -19.42 19.00
N ARG A 78 9.44 -18.66 18.91
CA ARG A 78 8.10 -19.12 18.54
C ARG A 78 7.84 -18.91 17.05
N ARG A 79 7.17 -19.86 16.42
CA ARG A 79 6.83 -19.79 15.00
C ARG A 79 5.72 -18.81 14.72
N VAL A 80 5.86 -18.09 13.60
CA VAL A 80 4.84 -17.18 13.11
C VAL A 80 4.74 -17.23 11.58
N VAL A 81 3.51 -17.18 11.08
CA VAL A 81 3.22 -16.84 9.67
C VAL A 81 3.01 -15.34 9.61
N LEU A 82 3.79 -14.64 8.79
CA LEU A 82 3.57 -13.21 8.57
C LEU A 82 2.49 -13.04 7.49
N TRP A 83 1.34 -12.53 7.92
CA TRP A 83 0.22 -12.15 7.07
C TRP A 83 0.23 -10.64 6.92
N SER A 84 0.86 -10.17 5.83
CA SER A 84 1.20 -8.77 5.59
C SER A 84 0.33 -8.15 4.52
N GLY A 85 -0.04 -6.89 4.73
CA GLY A 85 -0.66 -6.04 3.72
C GLY A 85 0.26 -4.87 3.32
N GLU A 86 0.46 -4.68 2.01
CA GLU A 86 1.20 -3.52 1.51
C GLU A 86 0.36 -2.26 1.60
N VAL A 87 0.94 -1.21 2.23
CA VAL A 87 0.40 0.15 2.30
C VAL A 87 1.50 1.17 2.07
N HIS A 88 1.20 2.26 1.37
CA HIS A 88 2.18 3.30 1.08
C HIS A 88 1.84 4.59 1.83
N PRO A 89 2.59 4.98 2.89
CA PRO A 89 2.31 6.21 3.65
C PRO A 89 2.25 7.45 2.76
N PHE A 90 3.09 7.53 1.73
CA PHE A 90 3.14 8.63 0.78
C PHE A 90 1.91 8.73 -0.13
N ARG A 91 1.06 7.70 -0.21
CA ARG A 91 -0.21 7.71 -0.94
C ARG A 91 -1.42 8.07 -0.08
N LEU A 92 -1.21 8.45 1.17
CA LEU A 92 -2.22 8.97 2.08
C LEU A 92 -1.64 10.19 2.83
N PRO A 93 -1.70 11.41 2.23
CA PRO A 93 -1.07 12.61 2.77
C PRO A 93 -1.87 13.21 3.96
N SER A 94 -2.24 12.37 4.90
CA SER A 94 -2.96 12.70 6.12
C SER A 94 -2.52 11.77 7.25
N PRO A 95 -1.54 12.16 8.07
CA PRO A 95 -0.93 11.30 9.08
C PRO A 95 -1.91 10.67 10.06
N SER A 96 -2.96 11.39 10.45
CA SER A 96 -3.97 10.83 11.35
C SER A 96 -4.79 9.68 10.73
N LEU A 97 -4.93 9.64 9.41
CA LEU A 97 -5.62 8.56 8.72
C LEU A 97 -4.77 7.28 8.55
N TRP A 98 -3.45 7.34 8.79
CA TRP A 98 -2.62 6.14 8.83
C TRP A 98 -3.13 5.15 9.86
N ARG A 99 -3.49 5.64 11.06
CA ARG A 99 -4.07 4.80 12.12
C ARG A 99 -5.36 4.12 11.67
N ASP A 100 -6.22 4.79 10.92
CA ASP A 100 -7.47 4.21 10.42
C ASP A 100 -7.21 2.99 9.54
N VAL A 101 -6.27 3.11 8.58
CA VAL A 101 -5.89 2.00 7.70
C VAL A 101 -5.27 0.86 8.50
N LEU A 102 -4.33 1.17 9.40
CA LEU A 102 -3.61 0.16 10.19
C LEU A 102 -4.54 -0.62 11.13
N GLU A 103 -5.46 0.07 11.82
CA GLU A 103 -6.45 -0.56 12.68
C GLU A 103 -7.42 -1.46 11.89
N LYS A 104 -7.83 -1.04 10.68
CA LYS A 104 -8.64 -1.87 9.79
C LYS A 104 -7.90 -3.14 9.38
N LEU A 105 -6.63 -3.06 8.98
CA LEU A 105 -5.85 -4.25 8.64
C LEU A 105 -5.72 -5.19 9.85
N ARG A 106 -5.32 -4.65 11.01
CA ARG A 106 -5.19 -5.47 12.22
C ARG A 106 -6.49 -6.18 12.59
N ALA A 107 -7.62 -5.49 12.55
CA ALA A 107 -8.93 -6.07 12.84
C ALA A 107 -9.28 -7.24 11.91
N HIS A 108 -8.86 -7.16 10.66
CA HIS A 108 -9.05 -8.22 9.67
C HIS A 108 -7.98 -9.34 9.73
N GLY A 109 -7.21 -9.40 10.82
CA GLY A 109 -6.28 -10.50 11.09
C GLY A 109 -4.90 -10.36 10.46
N TYR A 110 -4.57 -9.22 9.84
CA TYR A 110 -3.19 -8.94 9.47
C TYR A 110 -2.35 -8.74 10.73
N ASN A 111 -1.20 -9.37 10.80
CA ASN A 111 -0.23 -9.18 11.87
C ASN A 111 0.98 -8.36 11.43
N THR A 112 1.06 -8.05 10.14
CA THR A 112 2.20 -7.38 9.52
C THR A 112 1.69 -6.38 8.49
N ILE A 113 2.44 -5.29 8.30
CA ILE A 113 2.33 -4.41 7.14
C ILE A 113 3.68 -4.34 6.42
N SER A 114 3.63 -4.13 5.12
CA SER A 114 4.80 -3.83 4.31
C SER A 114 4.69 -2.42 3.76
N ILE A 115 5.79 -1.67 3.77
CA ILE A 115 5.80 -0.29 3.32
C ILE A 115 7.01 0.02 2.45
N TYR A 116 6.79 0.68 1.32
CA TYR A 116 7.85 1.39 0.62
C TYR A 116 8.10 2.77 1.24
N VAL A 117 9.37 3.19 1.22
CA VAL A 117 9.79 4.57 1.49
C VAL A 117 10.36 5.16 0.21
N SER A 118 9.66 6.11 -0.39
CA SER A 118 10.00 6.64 -1.70
C SER A 118 11.01 7.79 -1.59
N TRP A 119 12.19 7.63 -2.18
CA TRP A 119 13.28 8.60 -2.10
C TRP A 119 12.89 9.98 -2.66
N ASN A 120 12.18 10.02 -3.81
CA ASN A 120 11.70 11.27 -4.40
C ASN A 120 10.74 12.06 -3.49
N TYR A 121 9.98 11.37 -2.64
CA TYR A 121 9.03 11.98 -1.72
C TYR A 121 9.71 12.71 -0.55
N HIS A 122 10.90 12.25 -0.19
CA HIS A 122 11.64 12.74 0.97
C HIS A 122 12.84 13.63 0.64
N SER A 123 13.33 13.64 -0.62
CA SER A 123 14.55 14.34 -0.99
C SER A 123 14.33 15.37 -2.11
N PRO A 124 14.07 16.63 -1.76
CA PRO A 124 13.87 17.71 -2.73
C PRO A 124 15.16 18.14 -3.46
N ALA A 125 16.33 17.91 -2.88
CA ALA A 125 17.62 18.21 -3.44
C ALA A 125 18.70 17.29 -2.86
N PRO A 126 19.89 17.17 -3.50
CA PRO A 126 21.02 16.41 -2.95
C PRO A 126 21.34 16.83 -1.51
N GLY A 127 21.52 15.85 -0.61
CA GLY A 127 21.83 16.09 0.80
C GLY A 127 20.67 16.67 1.64
N GLN A 128 19.50 16.87 1.07
CA GLN A 128 18.32 17.38 1.77
C GLN A 128 17.25 16.29 1.89
N TYR A 129 16.76 16.08 3.11
CA TYR A 129 15.75 15.08 3.43
C TYR A 129 14.68 15.66 4.33
N ASP A 130 13.40 15.41 4.00
CA ASP A 130 12.23 15.84 4.77
C ASP A 130 11.43 14.63 5.25
N PHE A 131 11.33 14.48 6.56
CA PHE A 131 10.56 13.47 7.26
C PHE A 131 9.56 14.10 8.23
N ALA A 132 9.03 15.28 7.91
CA ALA A 132 8.07 16.00 8.75
C ALA A 132 6.66 15.99 8.16
N GLY A 133 5.65 16.21 9.00
CA GLY A 133 4.25 16.35 8.60
C GLY A 133 3.73 15.14 7.84
N VAL A 134 3.30 15.33 6.59
CA VAL A 134 2.78 14.24 5.73
C VAL A 134 3.86 13.23 5.32
N ARG A 135 5.13 13.52 5.61
CA ARG A 135 6.31 12.68 5.33
C ARG A 135 6.88 12.01 6.59
N ASP A 136 6.22 12.12 7.74
CA ASP A 136 6.77 11.67 9.03
C ASP A 136 6.78 10.13 9.15
N LEU A 137 7.89 9.54 8.70
CA LEU A 137 8.13 8.10 8.77
C LEU A 137 8.20 7.61 10.23
N ASP A 138 8.77 8.41 11.14
CA ASP A 138 8.86 8.06 12.56
C ASP A 138 7.47 7.93 13.19
N LEU A 139 6.58 8.87 12.91
CA LEU A 139 5.18 8.81 13.36
C LEU A 139 4.44 7.61 12.77
N PHE A 140 4.67 7.30 11.49
CA PHE A 140 4.04 6.12 10.86
C PHE A 140 4.48 4.81 11.56
N LEU A 141 5.77 4.65 11.79
CA LEU A 141 6.33 3.45 12.45
C LEU A 141 5.86 3.33 13.91
N ARG A 142 5.78 4.44 14.65
CA ARG A 142 5.17 4.45 15.99
C ARG A 142 3.69 4.03 15.94
N THR A 143 2.94 4.56 14.98
CA THR A 143 1.53 4.20 14.83
C THR A 143 1.34 2.72 14.51
N ALA A 144 2.23 2.12 13.72
CA ALA A 144 2.23 0.68 13.46
C ALA A 144 2.50 -0.13 14.74
N ALA A 145 3.49 0.28 15.55
CA ALA A 145 3.79 -0.36 16.82
C ALA A 145 2.62 -0.25 17.82
N GLU A 146 2.02 0.93 17.96
CA GLU A 146 0.85 1.16 18.82
C GLU A 146 -0.39 0.38 18.37
N THR A 147 -0.52 0.13 17.06
CA THR A 147 -1.59 -0.70 16.50
C THR A 147 -1.33 -2.20 16.71
N GLY A 148 -0.10 -2.59 17.01
CA GLY A 148 0.29 -3.99 17.20
C GLY A 148 0.52 -4.74 15.88
N LEU A 149 1.23 -4.11 14.93
CA LEU A 149 1.59 -4.68 13.63
C LEU A 149 3.11 -4.76 13.48
N TYR A 150 3.61 -5.89 13.01
CA TYR A 150 4.97 -5.98 12.49
C TYR A 150 5.12 -5.15 11.22
N VAL A 151 6.35 -4.74 10.91
CA VAL A 151 6.67 -3.94 9.73
C VAL A 151 7.75 -4.63 8.89
N ILE A 152 7.49 -4.74 7.59
CA ILE A 152 8.48 -5.03 6.55
C ILE A 152 8.83 -3.70 5.91
N LEU A 153 10.06 -3.23 6.10
CA LEU A 153 10.51 -1.94 5.59
C LEU A 153 11.23 -2.08 4.24
N ARG A 154 10.82 -1.29 3.25
CA ARG A 154 11.29 -1.39 1.86
C ARG A 154 11.75 -0.02 1.33
N PRO A 155 12.96 0.48 1.71
CA PRO A 155 13.40 1.84 1.35
C PRO A 155 14.08 1.97 -0.03
N GLY A 156 14.12 0.92 -0.80
CA GLY A 156 14.77 0.91 -2.11
C GLY A 156 16.29 0.74 -2.06
N PRO A 157 17.05 1.57 -2.81
CA PRO A 157 16.82 2.94 -3.33
C PRO A 157 15.83 3.07 -4.48
N TYR A 158 15.65 2.05 -5.31
CA TYR A 158 14.62 1.95 -6.33
C TYR A 158 13.46 1.11 -5.80
N ILE A 159 12.21 1.59 -5.97
CA ILE A 159 11.03 0.90 -5.45
C ILE A 159 10.03 0.48 -6.52
N ASN A 160 10.15 0.97 -7.75
CA ASN A 160 9.14 0.85 -8.81
C ASN A 160 7.80 1.49 -8.40
N ALA A 161 6.86 0.72 -7.92
CA ALA A 161 5.58 1.13 -7.32
C ALA A 161 4.77 2.12 -8.17
N GLU A 162 5.00 2.19 -9.48
CA GLU A 162 4.39 3.14 -10.42
C GLU A 162 4.43 4.61 -9.93
N VAL A 163 5.51 4.96 -9.22
CA VAL A 163 5.81 6.35 -8.85
C VAL A 163 6.82 6.96 -9.81
N ASP A 164 6.85 8.30 -9.84
CA ASP A 164 7.80 9.08 -10.64
C ASP A 164 9.23 8.54 -10.51
N ALA A 165 9.89 8.31 -11.64
CA ALA A 165 11.25 7.75 -11.74
C ALA A 165 11.47 6.42 -10.99
N GLY A 166 10.39 5.69 -10.60
CA GLY A 166 10.49 4.51 -9.76
C GLY A 166 10.96 4.80 -8.34
N GLY A 167 10.73 6.00 -7.85
CA GLY A 167 11.11 6.49 -6.54
C GLY A 167 12.40 7.30 -6.50
N PHE A 168 13.14 7.41 -7.59
CA PHE A 168 14.31 8.28 -7.64
C PHE A 168 13.93 9.77 -7.61
N PRO A 169 14.64 10.62 -6.88
CA PRO A 169 14.36 12.05 -6.86
C PRO A 169 14.63 12.69 -8.22
N GLY A 170 13.82 13.68 -8.59
CA GLY A 170 13.93 14.36 -9.88
C GLY A 170 15.32 14.95 -10.15
N TRP A 171 16.01 15.44 -9.13
CA TRP A 171 17.38 15.96 -9.28
C TRP A 171 18.41 14.88 -9.70
N LEU A 172 18.15 13.58 -9.37
CA LEU A 172 19.04 12.49 -9.77
C LEU A 172 19.05 12.28 -11.30
N THR A 173 17.97 12.65 -11.99
CA THR A 173 17.86 12.54 -13.46
C THR A 173 18.89 13.38 -14.21
N ALA A 174 19.33 14.50 -13.60
CA ALA A 174 20.29 15.44 -14.16
C ALA A 174 21.72 15.27 -13.59
N THR A 175 22.01 14.16 -12.90
CA THR A 175 23.32 13.91 -12.29
C THR A 175 24.16 12.92 -13.10
N ARG A 176 25.49 12.99 -12.91
CA ARG A 176 26.42 12.00 -13.40
C ARG A 176 26.22 10.66 -12.67
N GLY A 177 26.68 9.58 -13.26
CA GLY A 177 26.65 8.21 -12.72
C GLY A 177 25.56 7.37 -13.35
N THR A 178 25.69 6.06 -13.24
CA THR A 178 24.71 5.09 -13.74
C THR A 178 23.94 4.50 -12.57
N ALA A 179 22.64 4.74 -12.53
CA ALA A 179 21.79 4.25 -11.46
C ALA A 179 21.72 2.71 -11.45
N ARG A 180 21.42 2.15 -10.26
CA ARG A 180 21.25 0.71 -10.01
C ARG A 180 22.48 -0.10 -10.41
N THR A 181 23.66 0.45 -10.15
CA THR A 181 24.96 -0.17 -10.40
C THR A 181 25.97 0.21 -9.33
N SER A 182 27.16 -0.39 -9.34
CA SER A 182 28.29 -0.02 -8.47
C SER A 182 29.03 1.25 -8.92
N ASP A 183 28.37 2.15 -9.65
CA ASP A 183 28.92 3.47 -10.00
C ASP A 183 29.14 4.32 -8.74
N PRO A 184 30.37 4.81 -8.47
CA PRO A 184 30.67 5.46 -7.21
C PRO A 184 29.93 6.78 -7.00
N THR A 185 29.57 7.51 -8.07
CA THR A 185 28.78 8.74 -7.95
C THR A 185 27.34 8.41 -7.55
N TYR A 186 26.75 7.39 -8.15
CA TYR A 186 25.43 6.94 -7.77
C TYR A 186 25.42 6.39 -6.34
N LEU A 187 26.39 5.54 -5.98
CA LEU A 187 26.49 4.96 -4.64
C LEU A 187 26.63 6.02 -3.54
N SER A 188 27.32 7.12 -3.80
CA SER A 188 27.42 8.19 -2.79
C SER A 188 26.06 8.79 -2.43
N TYR A 189 25.17 8.98 -3.40
CA TYR A 189 23.80 9.44 -3.15
C TYR A 189 22.93 8.39 -2.48
N VAL A 190 23.10 7.12 -2.85
CA VAL A 190 22.41 5.98 -2.22
C VAL A 190 22.79 5.85 -0.75
N ASP A 191 24.08 6.01 -0.43
CA ASP A 191 24.58 5.94 0.96
C ASP A 191 23.98 7.04 1.83
N GLU A 192 23.89 8.27 1.31
CA GLU A 192 23.24 9.38 2.02
C GLU A 192 21.74 9.09 2.26
N TRP A 193 21.02 8.60 1.24
CA TRP A 193 19.62 8.22 1.35
C TRP A 193 19.40 7.12 2.38
N LEU A 194 20.14 6.02 2.27
CA LEU A 194 20.02 4.91 3.22
C LEU A 194 20.37 5.34 4.64
N THR A 195 21.42 6.16 4.83
CA THR A 195 21.74 6.72 6.15
C THR A 195 20.58 7.54 6.72
N ALA A 196 19.92 8.37 5.91
CA ALA A 196 18.79 9.20 6.36
C ALA A 196 17.62 8.34 6.83
N VAL A 197 17.24 7.32 6.06
CA VAL A 197 16.15 6.39 6.42
C VAL A 197 16.56 5.50 7.59
N ASN A 198 17.75 4.90 7.55
CA ASN A 198 18.20 3.93 8.54
C ASN A 198 18.39 4.54 9.92
N ARG A 199 18.73 5.83 10.01
CA ARG A 199 18.75 6.58 11.29
C ARG A 199 17.37 6.60 11.96
N ILE A 200 16.28 6.61 11.17
CA ILE A 200 14.92 6.49 11.69
C ILE A 200 14.63 5.02 11.98
N ALA A 201 14.82 4.13 11.01
CA ALA A 201 14.49 2.72 11.09
C ALA A 201 15.16 2.01 12.29
N ALA A 202 16.43 2.30 12.56
CA ALA A 202 17.19 1.70 13.67
C ALA A 202 16.54 1.91 15.05
N ARG A 203 15.78 2.99 15.24
CA ARG A 203 15.01 3.24 16.47
C ARG A 203 13.74 2.39 16.58
N HIS A 204 13.29 1.84 15.47
CA HIS A 204 12.03 1.08 15.36
C HIS A 204 12.23 -0.41 15.11
N LEU A 205 13.46 -0.90 15.27
CA LEU A 205 13.74 -2.33 15.15
C LEU A 205 13.11 -3.11 16.31
N TYR A 206 12.45 -4.22 16.00
CA TYR A 206 11.86 -5.09 17.00
C TYR A 206 12.93 -5.75 17.89
N THR A 207 14.08 -6.03 17.35
CA THR A 207 15.27 -6.55 18.05
C THR A 207 15.79 -5.60 19.14
N HIS A 208 15.48 -4.31 19.05
CA HIS A 208 15.93 -3.32 20.03
C HIS A 208 14.82 -2.87 21.01
N GLY A 209 13.58 -3.33 20.82
CA GLY A 209 12.43 -3.00 21.66
C GLY A 209 11.82 -1.63 21.38
N GLY A 210 12.38 -0.85 20.44
CA GLY A 210 11.92 0.49 20.11
C GLY A 210 10.76 0.55 19.11
N GLY A 211 10.43 -0.56 18.48
CA GLY A 211 9.39 -0.63 17.45
C GLY A 211 9.14 -2.04 16.95
N THR A 212 8.62 -2.18 15.75
CA THR A 212 8.09 -3.44 15.21
C THR A 212 8.63 -3.84 13.84
N ILE A 213 9.72 -3.22 13.35
CA ILE A 213 10.38 -3.63 12.12
C ILE A 213 11.01 -5.01 12.32
N VAL A 214 10.61 -5.99 11.49
CA VAL A 214 11.05 -7.39 11.57
C VAL A 214 11.78 -7.87 10.31
N LEU A 215 11.57 -7.23 9.16
CA LEU A 215 12.24 -7.52 7.90
C LEU A 215 12.59 -6.22 7.17
N TYR A 216 13.65 -6.27 6.36
CA TYR A 216 14.12 -5.13 5.59
C TYR A 216 14.52 -5.57 4.18
N GLN A 217 13.97 -4.92 3.16
CA GLN A 217 14.25 -5.20 1.75
C GLN A 217 15.37 -4.33 1.20
N LEU A 218 16.27 -4.93 0.44
CA LEU A 218 17.28 -4.26 -0.36
C LEU A 218 16.80 -4.17 -1.81
N GLU A 219 16.79 -2.98 -2.41
CA GLU A 219 16.41 -2.78 -3.81
C GLU A 219 15.01 -3.30 -4.15
N ASN A 220 14.63 -3.34 -5.42
CA ASN A 220 13.37 -3.96 -5.86
C ASN A 220 13.46 -4.47 -7.29
N GLU A 221 12.99 -5.70 -7.54
CA GLU A 221 12.92 -6.35 -8.86
C GLU A 221 14.21 -6.17 -9.70
N TYR A 222 15.37 -6.23 -9.06
CA TYR A 222 16.66 -6.04 -9.73
C TYR A 222 17.06 -7.28 -10.51
N ALA A 223 16.59 -7.39 -11.74
CA ALA A 223 16.80 -8.54 -12.62
C ALA A 223 17.92 -8.32 -13.66
N ASN A 224 18.32 -7.07 -13.90
CA ASN A 224 19.43 -6.77 -14.80
C ASN A 224 20.76 -6.88 -14.07
N HIS A 225 21.81 -7.16 -14.84
CA HIS A 225 23.18 -7.27 -14.31
C HIS A 225 23.39 -8.40 -13.27
N VAL A 226 22.45 -9.32 -13.06
CA VAL A 226 22.57 -10.43 -12.08
C VAL A 226 23.83 -11.26 -12.27
N THR A 227 24.30 -11.46 -13.48
CA THR A 227 25.51 -12.22 -13.80
C THR A 227 26.75 -11.36 -13.91
N SER A 228 26.64 -10.04 -13.86
CA SER A 228 27.78 -9.11 -13.97
C SER A 228 28.40 -8.81 -12.61
N PRO A 229 29.75 -8.63 -12.53
CA PRO A 229 30.37 -8.15 -11.29
C PRO A 229 29.74 -6.85 -10.81
N ARG A 230 29.41 -5.93 -11.72
CA ARG A 230 28.84 -4.63 -11.42
C ARG A 230 27.50 -4.72 -10.64
N GLY A 231 26.66 -5.70 -10.96
CA GLY A 231 25.41 -5.94 -10.23
C GLY A 231 25.62 -6.61 -8.88
N ARG A 232 26.54 -7.60 -8.82
CA ARG A 232 26.90 -8.24 -7.55
C ARG A 232 27.53 -7.26 -6.57
N ASP A 233 28.46 -6.43 -7.05
CA ASP A 233 29.15 -5.43 -6.23
C ASP A 233 28.13 -4.39 -5.71
N TYR A 234 27.14 -4.01 -6.51
CA TYR A 234 26.05 -3.13 -6.09
C TYR A 234 25.22 -3.74 -4.96
N MET A 235 24.73 -4.97 -5.12
CA MET A 235 23.93 -5.63 -4.09
C MET A 235 24.74 -5.89 -2.80
N ALA A 236 26.02 -6.28 -2.94
CA ALA A 236 26.90 -6.46 -1.80
C ALA A 236 27.15 -5.12 -1.05
N HIS A 237 27.29 -4.01 -1.79
CA HIS A 237 27.40 -2.68 -1.21
C HIS A 237 26.15 -2.31 -0.40
N LEU A 238 24.95 -2.49 -0.97
CA LEU A 238 23.69 -2.23 -0.26
C LEU A 238 23.58 -3.05 1.02
N TYR A 239 23.94 -4.32 0.96
CA TYR A 239 23.92 -5.21 2.13
C TYR A 239 24.87 -4.69 3.22
N ALA A 240 26.13 -4.42 2.86
CA ALA A 240 27.13 -3.94 3.80
C ALA A 240 26.74 -2.57 4.40
N LYS A 241 26.22 -1.67 3.59
CA LYS A 241 25.77 -0.34 4.02
C LYS A 241 24.64 -0.42 5.04
N VAL A 242 23.62 -1.20 4.77
CA VAL A 242 22.47 -1.35 5.67
C VAL A 242 22.90 -1.97 7.01
N ARG A 243 23.78 -2.98 6.98
CA ARG A 243 24.36 -3.55 8.20
C ARG A 243 25.21 -2.54 8.98
N ALA A 244 26.04 -1.75 8.28
CA ALA A 244 26.86 -0.70 8.90
C ALA A 244 26.01 0.40 9.55
N ASP A 245 24.82 0.67 9.04
CA ASP A 245 23.87 1.62 9.60
C ASP A 245 23.10 1.07 10.81
N GLY A 246 23.38 -0.17 11.26
CA GLY A 246 22.81 -0.75 12.47
C GLY A 246 21.48 -1.51 12.28
N ILE A 247 21.12 -1.86 11.06
CA ILE A 247 19.94 -2.68 10.79
C ILE A 247 20.31 -4.17 10.97
N ASP A 248 19.85 -4.80 12.05
CA ASP A 248 20.21 -6.16 12.43
C ASP A 248 19.10 -7.20 12.17
N VAL A 249 17.91 -6.79 11.77
CA VAL A 249 16.83 -7.68 11.36
C VAL A 249 17.18 -8.44 10.07
N PRO A 250 16.54 -9.60 9.78
CA PRO A 250 16.77 -10.31 8.52
C PRO A 250 16.51 -9.44 7.30
N LEU A 251 17.39 -9.55 6.30
CA LEU A 251 17.30 -8.84 5.03
C LEU A 251 16.78 -9.76 3.93
N PHE A 252 16.19 -9.18 2.88
CA PHE A 252 15.79 -9.90 1.68
C PHE A 252 15.83 -8.97 0.46
N HIS A 253 15.70 -9.55 -0.72
CA HIS A 253 15.41 -8.86 -1.97
C HIS A 253 14.10 -9.38 -2.55
N ASN A 254 13.33 -8.52 -3.21
CA ASN A 254 12.17 -8.91 -3.99
C ASN A 254 12.60 -9.24 -5.41
N ASP A 255 12.82 -10.52 -5.71
CA ASP A 255 13.13 -10.98 -7.06
C ASP A 255 11.93 -10.80 -7.99
N LYS A 256 12.17 -10.31 -9.20
CA LYS A 256 11.16 -10.24 -10.25
C LYS A 256 10.76 -11.64 -10.70
N GLY A 257 9.67 -12.16 -10.17
CA GLY A 257 9.32 -13.56 -10.28
C GLY A 257 10.33 -14.49 -9.57
N ARG A 258 10.05 -15.76 -9.56
CA ARG A 258 10.85 -16.75 -8.83
C ARG A 258 12.08 -17.23 -9.62
N ASN A 259 13.04 -16.37 -9.84
CA ASN A 259 14.23 -16.68 -10.63
C ASN A 259 15.43 -17.14 -9.78
N GLY A 260 15.45 -16.83 -8.47
CA GLY A 260 16.56 -17.17 -7.58
C GLY A 260 17.81 -16.31 -7.79
N TYR A 261 17.68 -15.11 -8.33
CA TYR A 261 18.83 -14.26 -8.68
C TYR A 261 19.59 -13.79 -7.45
N TRP A 262 18.89 -13.39 -6.43
CA TRP A 262 19.46 -12.83 -5.21
C TRP A 262 19.13 -13.70 -4.00
N ALA A 263 19.31 -15.02 -4.18
CA ALA A 263 19.22 -15.99 -3.10
C ALA A 263 20.44 -15.89 -2.16
N PRO A 264 20.36 -16.40 -0.92
CA PRO A 264 21.50 -16.48 0.00
C PRO A 264 22.72 -17.11 -0.67
N GLY A 265 23.90 -16.52 -0.49
CA GLY A 265 25.16 -16.98 -1.08
C GLY A 265 25.46 -16.50 -2.49
N THR A 266 24.57 -15.73 -3.16
CA THR A 266 24.83 -15.24 -4.53
C THR A 266 25.65 -13.96 -4.58
N PHE A 267 25.60 -13.12 -3.55
CA PHE A 267 26.27 -11.81 -3.49
C PHE A 267 26.81 -11.46 -2.10
N ASP A 268 26.28 -12.10 -1.06
CA ASP A 268 26.75 -11.94 0.30
C ASP A 268 28.16 -12.51 0.44
N THR A 269 29.03 -11.79 1.07
CA THR A 269 30.46 -12.10 1.21
C THR A 269 30.73 -13.18 2.25
N GLY A 270 29.96 -14.23 2.24
CA GLY A 270 30.24 -15.48 2.93
C GLY A 270 30.15 -15.42 4.44
N GLY A 271 29.06 -15.86 5.00
CA GLY A 271 29.05 -16.31 6.37
C GLY A 271 27.93 -15.89 7.29
N GLU A 272 27.02 -15.02 6.88
CA GLU A 272 25.82 -14.72 7.68
C GLU A 272 24.64 -15.63 7.29
N SER A 273 24.87 -16.94 7.23
CA SER A 273 23.78 -17.90 7.08
C SER A 273 22.74 -17.69 8.18
N GLY A 274 21.47 -17.48 7.81
CA GLY A 274 20.39 -17.22 8.75
C GLY A 274 19.99 -15.77 8.93
N ARG A 275 20.61 -14.81 8.18
CA ARG A 275 20.26 -13.38 8.22
C ARG A 275 19.71 -12.82 6.92
N TYR A 276 19.67 -13.62 5.86
CA TYR A 276 19.16 -13.23 4.56
C TYR A 276 18.16 -14.27 4.04
N LEU A 277 16.96 -13.79 3.61
CA LEU A 277 15.90 -14.62 3.07
C LEU A 277 15.81 -14.44 1.56
N TYR A 278 15.35 -15.48 0.88
CA TYR A 278 14.93 -15.38 -0.50
C TYR A 278 13.47 -14.95 -0.61
N GLY A 279 13.21 -13.83 -1.27
CA GLY A 279 11.89 -13.31 -1.57
C GLY A 279 11.67 -13.10 -3.06
N PHE A 280 10.43 -13.14 -3.50
CA PHE A 280 10.04 -12.93 -4.91
C PHE A 280 8.61 -12.40 -5.00
N ASP A 281 8.21 -11.98 -6.21
CA ASP A 281 6.87 -11.49 -6.51
C ASP A 281 6.09 -12.40 -7.46
N GLY A 282 4.78 -12.13 -7.58
CA GLY A 282 3.92 -12.81 -8.53
C GLY A 282 2.56 -12.12 -8.74
N TYR A 283 2.20 -11.93 -10.01
CA TYR A 283 0.94 -11.29 -10.41
C TYR A 283 0.19 -12.16 -11.42
N PRO A 284 -0.48 -13.23 -10.94
CA PRO A 284 -1.16 -14.17 -11.83
C PRO A 284 -2.40 -13.58 -12.47
N SER A 285 -2.73 -14.09 -13.68
CA SER A 285 -4.00 -13.76 -14.32
C SER A 285 -5.18 -14.32 -13.51
N PRO A 286 -6.29 -13.57 -13.34
CA PRO A 286 -7.47 -14.04 -12.61
C PRO A 286 -8.08 -15.34 -13.14
N LEU A 287 -8.00 -15.58 -14.45
CA LEU A 287 -8.60 -16.75 -15.10
C LEU A 287 -7.64 -17.92 -15.24
N ALA A 288 -6.34 -17.71 -15.03
CA ALA A 288 -5.37 -18.80 -15.07
C ALA A 288 -5.41 -19.62 -13.76
N PRO A 289 -5.04 -20.91 -13.80
CA PRO A 289 -4.74 -21.64 -12.58
C PRO A 289 -3.67 -20.91 -11.75
N PRO A 290 -3.76 -20.90 -10.42
CA PRO A 290 -2.71 -20.35 -9.58
C PRO A 290 -1.35 -20.97 -9.90
N PRO A 291 -0.28 -20.18 -9.92
CA PRO A 291 1.07 -20.73 -10.10
C PRO A 291 1.36 -21.78 -9.03
N ASP A 292 1.85 -22.93 -9.45
CA ASP A 292 2.46 -23.89 -8.53
C ASP A 292 3.95 -23.52 -8.39
N TRP A 293 4.28 -22.80 -7.33
CA TRP A 293 5.65 -22.36 -7.03
C TRP A 293 6.57 -23.53 -6.67
N GLY A 294 6.03 -24.73 -6.48
CA GLY A 294 6.65 -25.82 -5.76
C GLY A 294 6.56 -25.59 -4.24
N TYR A 295 6.95 -26.60 -3.49
CA TYR A 295 6.79 -26.57 -2.04
C TYR A 295 8.04 -26.02 -1.35
N PHE A 296 7.88 -24.94 -0.58
CA PHE A 296 8.90 -24.37 0.29
C PHE A 296 8.90 -25.09 1.63
N GLY A 297 9.73 -26.13 1.77
CA GLY A 297 9.82 -26.91 2.98
C GLY A 297 10.32 -28.33 2.75
N ILE A 298 10.21 -29.21 3.75
CA ILE A 298 10.60 -30.62 3.62
C ILE A 298 9.70 -31.32 2.59
N GLY A 299 10.30 -32.08 1.69
CA GLY A 299 9.60 -32.79 0.63
C GLY A 299 9.33 -31.95 -0.62
N GLY A 300 9.77 -30.68 -0.65
CA GLY A 300 9.66 -29.82 -1.83
C GLY A 300 10.57 -30.30 -2.97
N THR A 301 10.00 -30.31 -4.18
CA THR A 301 10.70 -30.78 -5.39
C THR A 301 10.95 -29.70 -6.41
N LYS A 302 10.38 -28.51 -6.22
CA LYS A 302 10.42 -27.40 -7.18
C LYS A 302 10.60 -26.06 -6.49
N GLY A 303 11.06 -25.10 -7.25
CA GLY A 303 10.91 -23.69 -6.93
C GLY A 303 11.86 -23.14 -5.89
N GLY A 304 11.33 -22.35 -5.00
CA GLY A 304 12.11 -21.62 -4.01
C GLY A 304 12.92 -22.49 -3.08
N SER A 305 12.46 -23.71 -2.79
CA SER A 305 13.25 -24.68 -2.01
C SER A 305 14.58 -25.05 -2.70
N THR A 306 14.68 -24.94 -4.03
CA THR A 306 15.94 -25.15 -4.75
C THR A 306 16.82 -23.91 -4.80
N ALA A 307 16.22 -22.71 -4.79
CA ALA A 307 16.96 -21.44 -4.74
C ALA A 307 17.45 -21.13 -3.33
N SER A 308 16.66 -21.47 -2.31
CA SER A 308 16.96 -21.19 -0.91
C SER A 308 16.33 -22.26 0.03
N PRO A 309 16.92 -23.46 0.14
CA PRO A 309 16.32 -24.60 0.85
C PRO A 309 16.21 -24.40 2.36
N GLU A 310 16.98 -23.50 2.93
CA GLU A 310 17.03 -23.25 4.38
C GLU A 310 16.18 -22.05 4.81
N THR A 311 15.48 -21.38 3.88
CA THR A 311 14.60 -20.23 4.18
C THR A 311 13.13 -20.59 3.98
N PRO A 312 12.20 -19.98 4.73
CA PRO A 312 10.76 -20.16 4.48
C PRO A 312 10.36 -19.47 3.18
N GLY A 313 9.25 -19.89 2.60
CA GLY A 313 8.67 -19.23 1.43
C GLY A 313 8.25 -17.80 1.76
N LEU A 314 8.75 -16.82 0.98
CA LEU A 314 8.47 -15.41 1.11
C LEU A 314 7.99 -14.83 -0.21
N LEU A 315 6.72 -14.41 -0.28
CA LEU A 315 6.15 -13.61 -1.35
C LEU A 315 6.18 -12.14 -0.91
N ALA A 316 7.11 -11.38 -1.48
CA ALA A 316 7.30 -9.97 -1.15
C ALA A 316 6.22 -9.07 -1.76
N GLU A 317 5.62 -9.52 -2.86
CA GLU A 317 4.46 -8.91 -3.51
C GLU A 317 3.61 -9.99 -4.14
N PHE A 318 2.32 -9.98 -3.91
CA PHE A 318 1.43 -10.92 -4.56
C PHE A 318 0.01 -10.37 -4.69
N GLY A 319 -0.54 -10.46 -5.85
CA GLY A 319 -1.90 -10.49 -6.36
C GLY A 319 -3.05 -9.82 -5.62
N GLY A 320 -2.86 -8.79 -4.80
CA GLY A 320 -3.97 -8.04 -4.17
C GLY A 320 -4.78 -7.19 -5.14
N GLY A 321 -4.37 -7.09 -6.39
CA GLY A 321 -4.96 -6.30 -7.46
C GLY A 321 -4.00 -6.14 -8.63
N TRP A 322 -4.17 -5.05 -9.39
CA TRP A 322 -3.24 -4.65 -10.45
C TRP A 322 -3.38 -3.16 -10.75
N PHE A 323 -2.27 -2.50 -11.08
CA PHE A 323 -2.35 -1.11 -11.50
C PHE A 323 -3.11 -0.96 -12.81
N ASP A 324 -3.81 0.18 -12.98
CA ASP A 324 -4.57 0.51 -14.18
C ASP A 324 -3.89 1.70 -14.89
N PRO A 325 -3.49 1.55 -16.17
CA PRO A 325 -2.88 2.65 -16.91
C PRO A 325 -3.94 3.70 -17.30
N TRP A 326 -3.49 4.87 -17.74
CA TRP A 326 -4.38 5.87 -18.32
C TRP A 326 -5.37 5.23 -19.29
N GLY A 327 -6.64 5.63 -19.16
CA GLY A 327 -7.74 5.08 -19.93
C GLY A 327 -7.64 5.36 -21.42
N GLY A 328 -8.72 5.07 -22.11
CA GLY A 328 -8.81 5.11 -23.55
C GLY A 328 -8.73 3.70 -24.15
N VAL A 329 -9.19 3.57 -25.36
CA VAL A 329 -9.28 2.27 -26.07
C VAL A 329 -7.92 1.63 -26.24
N GLU A 330 -6.90 2.44 -26.43
CA GLU A 330 -5.53 2.05 -26.72
C GLU A 330 -4.84 1.42 -25.51
N PHE A 331 -5.25 1.81 -24.31
CA PHE A 331 -4.57 1.40 -23.08
C PHE A 331 -5.34 0.38 -22.22
N ASP A 332 -6.56 0.01 -22.63
CA ASP A 332 -7.45 -0.84 -21.81
C ASP A 332 -7.68 -0.31 -20.39
N GLY A 333 -7.53 0.98 -20.15
CA GLY A 333 -7.84 1.62 -18.89
C GLY A 333 -9.32 1.50 -18.58
N LYS A 334 -9.70 0.49 -17.81
CA LYS A 334 -11.09 0.14 -17.50
C LYS A 334 -11.54 0.68 -16.14
N GLY A 335 -10.59 1.17 -15.37
CA GLY A 335 -10.81 1.61 -14.00
C GLY A 335 -10.66 0.47 -12.99
N TYR A 336 -10.41 0.84 -11.74
CA TYR A 336 -10.16 -0.12 -10.65
C TYR A 336 -11.40 -0.93 -10.25
N ALA A 337 -12.60 -0.45 -10.52
CA ALA A 337 -13.81 -1.24 -10.31
C ALA A 337 -13.80 -2.54 -11.13
N GLU A 338 -13.30 -2.50 -12.36
CA GLU A 338 -13.15 -3.70 -13.20
C GLU A 338 -12.01 -4.59 -12.69
N SER A 339 -10.91 -4.02 -12.22
CA SER A 339 -9.84 -4.78 -11.59
C SER A 339 -10.34 -5.53 -10.35
N ALA A 340 -11.12 -4.87 -9.50
CA ALA A 340 -11.71 -5.48 -8.31
C ALA A 340 -12.74 -6.57 -8.66
N ARG A 341 -13.51 -6.40 -9.75
CA ARG A 341 -14.49 -7.38 -10.21
C ARG A 341 -13.84 -8.66 -10.75
N THR A 342 -12.70 -8.55 -11.41
CA THR A 342 -12.00 -9.70 -12.01
C THR A 342 -11.06 -10.40 -11.02
N ARG A 343 -10.58 -9.67 -10.01
CA ARG A 343 -9.81 -10.19 -8.88
C ARG A 343 -10.64 -10.06 -7.61
N ASP A 344 -11.67 -10.89 -7.54
CA ASP A 344 -12.69 -10.85 -6.49
C ASP A 344 -12.29 -11.67 -5.23
N ALA A 345 -13.25 -11.90 -4.35
CA ALA A 345 -13.04 -12.68 -3.13
C ALA A 345 -12.64 -14.14 -3.41
N ALA A 346 -13.21 -14.76 -4.46
CA ALA A 346 -12.88 -16.14 -4.84
C ALA A 346 -11.44 -16.22 -5.38
N TYR A 347 -11.03 -15.23 -6.20
CA TYR A 347 -9.64 -15.09 -6.64
C TYR A 347 -8.68 -15.05 -5.44
N GLU A 348 -8.92 -14.19 -4.46
CA GLU A 348 -8.05 -14.06 -3.29
C GLU A 348 -7.98 -15.38 -2.50
N ARG A 349 -9.11 -16.02 -2.22
CA ARG A 349 -9.13 -17.30 -1.50
C ARG A 349 -8.36 -18.39 -2.26
N ARG A 350 -8.61 -18.52 -3.55
CA ARG A 350 -7.97 -19.53 -4.39
C ARG A 350 -6.45 -19.36 -4.43
N PHE A 351 -5.98 -18.15 -4.64
CA PHE A 351 -4.55 -17.90 -4.79
C PHE A 351 -3.80 -17.98 -3.46
N TYR A 352 -4.33 -17.40 -2.37
CA TYR A 352 -3.62 -17.42 -1.08
C TYR A 352 -3.66 -18.78 -0.39
N LEU A 353 -4.71 -19.56 -0.56
CA LEU A 353 -4.71 -20.96 -0.10
C LEU A 353 -3.74 -21.82 -0.92
N THR A 354 -3.58 -21.56 -2.22
CA THR A 354 -2.55 -22.22 -3.03
C THR A 354 -1.14 -21.85 -2.56
N ASN A 355 -0.88 -20.58 -2.24
CA ASN A 355 0.39 -20.16 -1.69
C ASN A 355 0.68 -20.86 -0.35
N LEU A 356 -0.30 -20.97 0.54
CA LEU A 356 -0.18 -21.73 1.78
C LEU A 356 0.12 -23.22 1.51
N ALA A 357 -0.55 -23.82 0.52
CA ALA A 357 -0.30 -25.20 0.08
C ALA A 357 1.14 -25.38 -0.43
N ASN A 358 1.71 -24.37 -1.04
CA ASN A 358 3.10 -24.35 -1.50
C ASN A 358 4.12 -24.00 -0.41
N GLY A 359 3.69 -23.87 0.85
CA GLY A 359 4.60 -23.62 1.98
C GLY A 359 5.05 -22.18 2.16
N ILE A 360 4.39 -21.22 1.51
CA ILE A 360 4.63 -19.80 1.76
C ILE A 360 4.23 -19.47 3.20
N LYS A 361 5.09 -18.75 3.91
CA LYS A 361 4.90 -18.38 5.33
C LYS A 361 5.08 -16.89 5.62
N VAL A 362 5.59 -16.15 4.64
CA VAL A 362 5.55 -14.69 4.63
C VAL A 362 4.76 -14.28 3.38
N HIS A 363 3.55 -13.82 3.60
CA HIS A 363 2.66 -13.34 2.55
C HIS A 363 2.58 -11.83 2.63
N ASN A 364 2.82 -11.14 1.52
CA ASN A 364 2.55 -9.71 1.42
C ASN A 364 1.56 -9.44 0.28
N VAL A 365 0.35 -9.02 0.66
CA VAL A 365 -0.73 -8.69 -0.28
C VAL A 365 -0.45 -7.34 -0.91
N TYR A 366 -0.08 -7.32 -2.17
CA TYR A 366 0.22 -6.09 -2.92
C TYR A 366 -0.93 -5.77 -3.89
N MET A 367 -1.76 -4.71 -3.69
CA MET A 367 -1.91 -3.81 -2.51
C MET A 367 -3.06 -4.28 -1.63
N THR A 368 -2.96 -4.03 -0.33
CA THR A 368 -4.12 -4.14 0.57
C THR A 368 -4.84 -2.79 0.70
N PHE A 369 -4.10 -1.69 0.65
CA PHE A 369 -4.60 -0.33 0.49
C PHE A 369 -3.68 0.42 -0.47
N GLY A 370 -4.17 0.73 -1.67
CA GLY A 370 -3.39 1.40 -2.71
C GLY A 370 -3.26 2.92 -2.50
N GLY A 371 -4.34 3.58 -2.13
CA GLY A 371 -4.40 5.02 -1.90
C GLY A 371 -4.34 5.88 -3.18
N THR A 372 -3.87 7.11 -3.04
CA THR A 372 -3.84 8.13 -4.10
C THR A 372 -2.41 8.54 -4.43
N SER A 373 -2.03 8.50 -5.69
CA SER A 373 -0.80 9.12 -6.18
C SER A 373 -1.04 10.62 -6.42
N TRP A 374 -1.17 11.37 -5.32
CA TRP A 374 -1.45 12.79 -5.32
C TRP A 374 -0.30 13.63 -5.90
N GLY A 375 -0.59 14.87 -6.28
CA GLY A 375 0.41 15.78 -6.86
C GLY A 375 1.05 15.22 -8.13
N TRP A 376 2.37 15.30 -8.21
CA TRP A 376 3.19 14.79 -9.30
C TRP A 376 3.89 13.46 -8.94
N LEU A 377 3.28 12.69 -8.04
CA LEU A 377 3.80 11.38 -7.60
C LEU A 377 3.70 10.26 -8.65
N PRO A 378 2.64 10.18 -9.50
CA PRO A 378 2.50 9.02 -10.39
C PRO A 378 3.57 9.01 -11.49
N ALA A 379 4.04 7.84 -11.86
CA ALA A 379 4.77 7.64 -13.11
C ALA A 379 3.86 7.92 -14.32
N PRO A 380 4.41 8.23 -15.51
CA PRO A 380 3.61 8.62 -16.68
C PRO A 380 2.52 7.62 -17.08
N VAL A 381 2.70 6.35 -16.77
CA VAL A 381 1.82 5.26 -17.19
C VAL A 381 0.50 5.21 -16.40
N VAL A 382 0.45 5.71 -15.17
CA VAL A 382 -0.73 5.62 -14.29
C VAL A 382 -1.35 6.99 -14.02
N TYR A 383 -2.66 7.00 -13.77
CA TYR A 383 -3.39 8.18 -13.34
C TYR A 383 -3.34 8.37 -11.81
N THR A 384 -4.04 9.40 -11.31
CA THR A 384 -3.94 9.83 -9.91
C THR A 384 -4.36 8.75 -8.90
N SER A 385 -5.48 8.07 -9.13
CA SER A 385 -5.87 6.97 -8.25
C SER A 385 -4.87 5.81 -8.36
N TYR A 386 -4.52 5.25 -7.22
CA TYR A 386 -3.79 4.00 -7.12
C TYR A 386 -4.59 2.99 -6.28
N ASP A 387 -5.90 2.99 -6.44
CA ASP A 387 -6.82 2.08 -5.73
C ASP A 387 -6.41 0.61 -5.85
N TYR A 388 -5.85 0.24 -7.00
CA TYR A 388 -5.32 -1.10 -7.30
C TYR A 388 -6.41 -2.19 -7.37
N GLY A 389 -7.66 -1.86 -7.10
CA GLY A 389 -8.72 -2.83 -6.83
C GLY A 389 -8.48 -3.60 -5.53
N ALA A 390 -7.92 -2.93 -4.53
CA ALA A 390 -7.43 -3.50 -3.28
C ALA A 390 -8.55 -3.96 -2.34
N ALA A 391 -8.17 -4.65 -1.26
CA ALA A 391 -9.10 -5.11 -0.22
C ALA A 391 -9.70 -3.95 0.61
N LEU A 392 -8.94 -2.86 0.79
CA LEU A 392 -9.45 -1.54 1.19
C LEU A 392 -9.34 -0.62 -0.02
N ASP A 393 -10.46 -0.05 -0.46
CA ASP A 393 -10.48 0.87 -1.60
C ASP A 393 -9.82 2.22 -1.28
N GLU A 394 -9.63 3.07 -2.30
CA GLU A 394 -9.02 4.40 -2.14
C GLU A 394 -9.75 5.27 -1.12
N ALA A 395 -11.06 5.08 -0.93
CA ALA A 395 -11.87 5.73 0.10
C ALA A 395 -11.76 5.08 1.49
N ARG A 396 -10.87 4.11 1.67
CA ARG A 396 -10.62 3.34 2.91
C ARG A 396 -11.79 2.45 3.33
N ARG A 397 -12.66 2.06 2.39
CA ARG A 397 -13.79 1.17 2.65
C ARG A 397 -13.38 -0.29 2.44
N PRO A 398 -13.86 -1.22 3.27
CA PRO A 398 -13.76 -2.64 3.00
C PRO A 398 -14.44 -3.03 1.69
N THR A 399 -13.75 -3.81 0.86
CA THR A 399 -14.34 -4.44 -0.35
C THR A 399 -14.65 -5.91 -0.07
N PRO A 400 -15.45 -6.59 -0.92
CA PRO A 400 -15.73 -8.03 -0.75
C PRO A 400 -14.47 -8.92 -0.70
N LYS A 401 -13.34 -8.46 -1.26
CA LYS A 401 -12.06 -9.15 -1.20
C LYS A 401 -11.56 -9.33 0.24
N LEU A 402 -11.95 -8.44 1.14
CA LEU A 402 -11.53 -8.50 2.53
C LEU A 402 -12.14 -9.68 3.30
N VAL A 403 -13.23 -10.29 2.80
CA VAL A 403 -13.87 -11.46 3.45
C VAL A 403 -12.90 -12.64 3.56
N PRO A 404 -12.36 -13.21 2.47
CA PRO A 404 -11.40 -14.32 2.59
C PRO A 404 -10.10 -13.91 3.26
N MET A 405 -9.65 -12.65 3.13
CA MET A 405 -8.47 -12.14 3.81
C MET A 405 -8.65 -12.12 5.33
N HIS A 406 -9.82 -11.69 5.80
CA HIS A 406 -10.19 -11.75 7.21
C HIS A 406 -10.22 -13.18 7.73
N GLN A 407 -10.93 -14.08 7.02
CA GLN A 407 -11.04 -15.49 7.42
C GLN A 407 -9.66 -16.16 7.52
N LEU A 408 -8.79 -15.95 6.52
CA LEU A 408 -7.45 -16.52 6.50
C LEU A 408 -6.55 -15.89 7.56
N GLY A 409 -6.59 -14.57 7.73
CA GLY A 409 -5.83 -13.87 8.76
C GLY A 409 -6.20 -14.36 10.18
N GLN A 410 -7.49 -14.50 10.49
CA GLN A 410 -7.96 -15.03 11.76
C GLN A 410 -7.54 -16.50 11.97
N LEU A 411 -7.58 -17.32 10.90
CA LEU A 411 -7.13 -18.70 10.94
C LEU A 411 -5.64 -18.81 11.23
N LEU A 412 -4.81 -18.08 10.50
CA LEU A 412 -3.34 -18.08 10.68
C LEU A 412 -2.92 -17.61 12.08
N HIS A 413 -3.69 -16.68 12.67
CA HIS A 413 -3.49 -16.21 14.02
C HIS A 413 -3.90 -17.26 15.07
N SER A 414 -4.98 -18.01 14.80
CA SER A 414 -5.58 -18.96 15.77
C SER A 414 -4.96 -20.35 15.74
N VAL A 415 -4.33 -20.74 14.61
CA VAL A 415 -3.86 -22.10 14.35
C VAL A 415 -2.36 -22.11 14.11
N PRO A 416 -1.55 -22.14 15.18
CA PRO A 416 -0.08 -22.12 15.10
C PRO A 416 0.51 -23.32 14.34
N ASP A 417 -0.25 -24.41 14.22
CA ASP A 417 0.11 -25.60 13.42
C ASP A 417 0.46 -25.23 11.98
N LEU A 418 -0.19 -24.22 11.40
CA LEU A 418 0.04 -23.76 10.01
C LEU A 418 1.45 -23.19 9.78
N ALA A 419 2.16 -22.81 10.85
CA ALA A 419 3.52 -22.29 10.74
C ALA A 419 4.59 -23.40 10.55
N LYS A 420 4.23 -24.69 10.76
CA LYS A 420 5.15 -25.82 10.57
C LYS A 420 4.42 -26.97 9.89
N LEU A 421 4.52 -27.04 8.57
CA LEU A 421 3.83 -28.04 7.77
C LEU A 421 4.84 -28.79 6.88
N ASP A 422 4.65 -30.11 6.78
CA ASP A 422 5.28 -30.95 5.77
C ASP A 422 4.28 -31.27 4.68
N ARG A 423 4.76 -31.44 3.46
CA ARG A 423 3.97 -31.93 2.35
C ARG A 423 3.75 -33.42 2.51
N ALA A 424 2.52 -33.87 2.59
CA ALA A 424 2.14 -35.28 2.51
C ALA A 424 1.71 -35.65 1.08
N ALA A 425 1.48 -36.95 0.85
CA ALA A 425 0.93 -37.40 -0.42
C ALA A 425 -0.45 -36.77 -0.66
N ASP A 426 -0.68 -36.22 -1.84
CA ASP A 426 -1.95 -35.64 -2.20
C ASP A 426 -3.06 -36.68 -2.22
N VAL A 427 -4.24 -36.28 -1.77
CA VAL A 427 -5.41 -37.15 -1.78
C VAL A 427 -6.10 -37.13 -3.14
N GLN A 428 -6.56 -38.29 -3.57
CA GLN A 428 -7.39 -38.38 -4.78
C GLN A 428 -8.83 -38.02 -4.42
N VAL A 429 -9.31 -36.94 -4.96
CA VAL A 429 -10.67 -36.44 -4.71
C VAL A 429 -11.62 -36.97 -5.79
N GLY A 430 -12.69 -37.63 -5.38
CA GLY A 430 -13.77 -38.01 -6.28
C GLY A 430 -14.77 -36.87 -6.46
N ALA A 431 -15.52 -36.87 -7.57
CA ALA A 431 -16.74 -36.07 -7.71
C ALA A 431 -17.97 -36.96 -7.51
N ARG A 432 -19.03 -36.40 -6.92
CA ARG A 432 -20.29 -37.11 -6.80
C ARG A 432 -20.90 -37.26 -8.19
N GLY A 433 -20.86 -38.50 -8.71
CA GLY A 433 -21.26 -38.80 -10.11
C GLY A 433 -20.29 -39.71 -10.87
N GLY A 434 -19.18 -40.11 -10.24
CA GLY A 434 -18.28 -41.16 -10.73
C GLY A 434 -17.03 -40.70 -11.51
N ALA A 435 -16.80 -39.38 -11.66
CA ALA A 435 -15.52 -38.89 -12.18
C ALA A 435 -14.42 -38.97 -11.10
N SER A 436 -13.24 -39.45 -11.42
CA SER A 436 -12.08 -39.54 -10.51
C SER A 436 -11.17 -38.33 -10.65
N GLY A 437 -10.53 -37.93 -9.58
CA GLY A 437 -9.45 -36.96 -9.39
C GLY A 437 -9.26 -35.88 -10.46
N ALA A 438 -8.46 -36.17 -11.48
CA ALA A 438 -8.17 -35.23 -12.57
C ALA A 438 -9.39 -34.83 -13.40
N ASP A 439 -10.38 -35.74 -13.53
CA ASP A 439 -11.63 -35.47 -14.27
C ASP A 439 -12.59 -34.59 -13.47
N ALA A 440 -12.43 -34.52 -12.11
CA ALA A 440 -13.23 -33.64 -11.27
C ALA A 440 -12.80 -32.16 -11.34
N GLY A 441 -11.61 -31.86 -11.90
CA GLY A 441 -11.07 -30.50 -12.00
C GLY A 441 -10.67 -29.89 -10.65
N ILE A 442 -10.57 -30.71 -9.60
CA ILE A 442 -10.15 -30.34 -8.26
C ILE A 442 -8.69 -30.72 -8.05
N THR A 443 -7.84 -29.72 -7.74
CA THR A 443 -6.49 -29.98 -7.22
C THR A 443 -6.55 -30.03 -5.69
N ALA A 444 -6.09 -31.13 -5.09
CA ALA A 444 -6.14 -31.34 -3.65
C ALA A 444 -4.72 -31.46 -3.08
N TYR A 445 -4.34 -30.51 -2.26
CA TYR A 445 -3.06 -30.51 -1.55
C TYR A 445 -3.25 -31.09 -0.15
N HIS A 446 -2.30 -31.90 0.32
CA HIS A 446 -2.31 -32.46 1.66
C HIS A 446 -1.05 -32.06 2.43
N LEU A 447 -1.25 -31.41 3.57
CA LEU A 447 -0.20 -30.92 4.45
C LEU A 447 -0.40 -31.50 5.85
N VAL A 448 0.67 -31.73 6.59
CA VAL A 448 0.63 -32.29 7.95
C VAL A 448 1.60 -31.53 8.87
N ASN A 449 1.15 -31.17 10.04
CA ASN A 449 2.05 -30.69 11.07
C ASN A 449 2.83 -31.90 11.65
N PRO A 450 4.18 -31.96 11.54
CA PRO A 450 4.94 -33.12 11.97
C PRO A 450 4.92 -33.34 13.49
N ASP A 451 4.62 -32.31 14.30
CA ASP A 451 4.62 -32.39 15.75
C ASP A 451 3.23 -32.80 16.30
N THR A 452 2.18 -32.06 15.91
CA THR A 452 0.82 -32.23 16.42
C THR A 452 0.02 -33.30 15.69
N LYS A 453 0.43 -33.67 14.48
CA LYS A 453 -0.28 -34.58 13.55
C LYS A 453 -1.64 -34.03 13.07
N ALA A 454 -1.82 -32.70 13.15
CA ALA A 454 -2.95 -32.07 12.49
C ALA A 454 -2.73 -32.09 10.98
N HIS A 455 -3.78 -32.44 10.22
CA HIS A 455 -3.76 -32.51 8.77
C HIS A 455 -4.58 -31.37 8.19
N PHE A 456 -4.09 -30.79 7.08
CA PHE A 456 -4.75 -29.73 6.34
C PHE A 456 -4.87 -30.15 4.89
N HIS A 457 -6.08 -30.01 4.34
CA HIS A 457 -6.37 -30.31 2.94
C HIS A 457 -6.84 -29.05 2.28
N ILE A 458 -6.17 -28.63 1.20
CA ILE A 458 -6.55 -27.47 0.40
C ILE A 458 -7.07 -27.98 -0.92
N LEU A 459 -8.35 -27.70 -1.17
CA LEU A 459 -9.07 -28.08 -2.39
C LEU A 459 -9.17 -26.84 -3.26
N ARG A 460 -8.69 -26.92 -4.48
CA ARG A 460 -8.73 -25.84 -5.46
C ARG A 460 -9.53 -26.24 -6.68
N ASN A 461 -10.53 -25.46 -7.03
CA ASN A 461 -11.35 -25.62 -8.22
C ASN A 461 -10.91 -24.58 -9.28
N ASP A 462 -10.31 -25.05 -10.37
CA ASP A 462 -9.92 -24.18 -11.49
C ASP A 462 -10.97 -24.13 -12.62
N ARG A 463 -12.13 -24.76 -12.41
CA ARG A 463 -13.28 -24.69 -13.31
C ARG A 463 -14.20 -23.52 -12.91
N THR A 464 -15.06 -23.12 -13.81
CA THR A 464 -16.09 -22.11 -13.54
C THR A 464 -17.30 -22.65 -12.79
N ASP A 465 -17.53 -23.97 -12.83
CA ASP A 465 -18.68 -24.63 -12.21
C ASP A 465 -18.36 -25.09 -10.79
N ASP A 466 -19.37 -25.06 -9.92
CA ASP A 466 -19.28 -25.61 -8.56
C ASP A 466 -19.14 -27.13 -8.60
N VAL A 467 -18.30 -27.69 -7.75
CA VAL A 467 -18.06 -29.13 -7.63
C VAL A 467 -18.39 -29.60 -6.22
N LEU A 468 -19.18 -30.65 -6.09
CA LEU A 468 -19.33 -31.36 -4.81
C LEU A 468 -18.24 -32.46 -4.77
N ALA A 469 -17.15 -32.16 -4.11
CA ALA A 469 -15.99 -33.03 -3.99
C ALA A 469 -16.23 -34.13 -2.94
N ALA A 470 -15.85 -35.37 -3.22
CA ALA A 470 -15.82 -36.45 -2.26
C ALA A 470 -14.37 -36.62 -1.76
N VAL A 471 -14.09 -36.10 -0.58
CA VAL A 471 -12.74 -35.95 -0.04
C VAL A 471 -12.42 -37.06 0.96
N PRO A 472 -11.48 -37.96 0.68
CA PRO A 472 -11.00 -38.91 1.66
C PRO A 472 -10.11 -38.19 2.70
N LEU A 473 -10.52 -38.23 3.96
CA LEU A 473 -9.81 -37.62 5.07
C LEU A 473 -9.21 -38.66 6.00
N ALA A 474 -8.05 -38.38 6.55
CA ALA A 474 -7.39 -39.27 7.50
C ALA A 474 -8.29 -39.56 8.72
N GLY A 475 -8.48 -40.84 9.05
CA GLY A 475 -9.33 -41.28 10.16
C GLY A 475 -10.85 -41.19 9.93
N VAL A 476 -11.26 -40.95 8.66
CA VAL A 476 -12.69 -40.90 8.28
C VAL A 476 -12.98 -42.04 7.28
N ASN A 477 -13.89 -42.96 7.64
CA ASN A 477 -14.13 -44.16 6.86
C ASN A 477 -14.88 -43.94 5.54
N VAL A 478 -15.52 -42.79 5.37
CA VAL A 478 -16.30 -42.44 4.17
C VAL A 478 -15.83 -41.06 3.68
N PRO A 479 -15.60 -40.88 2.37
CA PRO A 479 -15.25 -39.57 1.83
C PRO A 479 -16.25 -38.49 2.23
N LEU A 480 -15.73 -37.36 2.74
CA LEU A 480 -16.55 -36.23 3.14
C LEU A 480 -17.04 -35.46 1.89
N PRO A 481 -18.35 -35.23 1.71
CA PRO A 481 -18.83 -34.38 0.65
C PRO A 481 -18.54 -32.91 1.02
N VAL A 482 -17.82 -32.20 0.16
CA VAL A 482 -17.40 -30.82 0.36
C VAL A 482 -17.73 -29.99 -0.89
N PRO A 483 -18.56 -28.95 -0.77
CA PRO A 483 -18.76 -28.00 -1.86
C PRO A 483 -17.51 -27.18 -2.11
N VAL A 484 -16.99 -27.17 -3.34
CA VAL A 484 -15.91 -26.32 -3.77
C VAL A 484 -16.39 -25.47 -4.93
N PRO A 485 -16.61 -24.18 -4.69
CA PRO A 485 -17.17 -23.30 -5.71
C PRO A 485 -16.25 -23.14 -6.91
N GLY A 486 -16.82 -22.73 -8.06
CA GLY A 486 -16.06 -22.49 -9.28
C GLY A 486 -15.06 -21.34 -9.11
N LEU A 487 -13.83 -21.51 -9.64
CA LEU A 487 -12.71 -20.57 -9.54
C LEU A 487 -12.38 -20.17 -8.09
N ASP A 488 -12.57 -21.07 -7.13
CA ASP A 488 -12.39 -20.82 -5.69
C ASP A 488 -11.57 -21.95 -5.04
N ALA A 489 -11.34 -21.87 -3.72
CA ALA A 489 -10.70 -22.92 -2.96
C ALA A 489 -11.31 -23.07 -1.56
N ARG A 490 -11.03 -24.23 -0.92
CA ARG A 490 -11.49 -24.55 0.42
C ARG A 490 -10.35 -25.17 1.24
N LEU A 491 -10.17 -24.74 2.48
CA LEU A 491 -9.27 -25.38 3.43
C LEU A 491 -10.08 -26.22 4.41
N LEU A 492 -9.68 -27.48 4.60
CA LEU A 492 -10.23 -28.40 5.59
C LEU A 492 -9.15 -28.81 6.58
N ALA A 493 -9.53 -29.16 7.81
CA ALA A 493 -8.61 -29.66 8.82
C ALA A 493 -9.13 -30.91 9.49
N THR A 494 -8.23 -31.85 9.85
CA THR A 494 -8.52 -33.02 10.70
C THR A 494 -7.45 -33.17 11.76
N GLY A 495 -7.81 -33.71 12.93
CA GLY A 495 -6.89 -33.83 14.05
C GLY A 495 -6.49 -32.48 14.70
N LEU A 496 -7.14 -31.39 14.31
CA LEU A 496 -6.84 -30.06 14.85
C LEU A 496 -7.38 -29.91 16.29
N ARG A 497 -6.52 -29.44 17.18
CA ARG A 497 -6.90 -29.13 18.56
C ARG A 497 -7.73 -27.85 18.62
N LEU A 498 -8.93 -27.96 19.20
CA LEU A 498 -9.84 -26.86 19.50
C LEU A 498 -9.95 -26.73 21.02
N GLY A 499 -8.92 -26.20 21.65
CA GLY A 499 -8.80 -26.16 23.09
C GLY A 499 -8.67 -27.57 23.71
N ARG A 500 -9.67 -28.02 24.44
CA ARG A 500 -9.67 -29.35 25.12
C ARG A 500 -10.15 -30.50 24.25
N ARG A 501 -10.73 -30.18 23.09
CA ARG A 501 -11.27 -31.17 22.16
C ARG A 501 -10.45 -31.21 20.85
N THR A 502 -10.69 -32.26 20.07
CA THR A 502 -10.07 -32.43 18.75
C THR A 502 -11.14 -32.38 17.67
N LEU A 503 -10.92 -31.58 16.64
CA LEU A 503 -11.71 -31.62 15.42
C LEU A 503 -11.41 -32.89 14.66
N ARG A 504 -12.41 -33.77 14.49
CA ARG A 504 -12.26 -34.95 13.64
C ARG A 504 -12.29 -34.54 12.17
N TYR A 505 -13.24 -33.69 11.77
CA TYR A 505 -13.35 -33.05 10.46
C TYR A 505 -14.47 -31.98 10.45
N SER A 506 -14.41 -31.09 9.45
CA SER A 506 -15.55 -30.24 9.07
C SER A 506 -15.55 -30.07 7.56
N SER A 507 -16.75 -30.04 6.93
CA SER A 507 -16.92 -29.65 5.54
C SER A 507 -16.94 -28.13 5.38
N ALA A 508 -17.23 -27.37 6.45
CA ALA A 508 -17.04 -25.93 6.51
C ALA A 508 -15.57 -25.56 6.79
N GLN A 509 -15.15 -24.42 6.30
CA GLN A 509 -13.78 -23.95 6.50
C GLN A 509 -13.57 -23.45 7.95
N PRO A 510 -12.53 -23.91 8.66
CA PRO A 510 -12.18 -23.33 9.95
C PRO A 510 -11.74 -21.88 9.76
N MET A 511 -12.18 -20.99 10.64
CA MET A 511 -11.83 -19.56 10.61
C MET A 511 -11.00 -19.16 11.82
N LEU A 512 -11.45 -19.47 13.02
CA LEU A 512 -10.72 -19.17 14.24
C LEU A 512 -11.13 -20.12 15.38
N TRP A 513 -10.26 -20.28 16.37
CA TRP A 513 -10.63 -20.79 17.67
C TRP A 513 -9.91 -20.00 18.79
N LEU A 514 -10.51 -19.97 19.96
CA LEU A 514 -9.94 -19.32 21.15
C LEU A 514 -10.57 -19.90 22.42
N THR A 515 -9.92 -19.67 23.57
CA THR A 515 -10.51 -19.95 24.89
C THR A 515 -10.93 -18.63 25.53
N ALA A 516 -12.22 -18.43 25.76
CA ALA A 516 -12.80 -17.27 26.43
C ALA A 516 -13.35 -17.67 27.79
N GLY A 517 -12.75 -17.17 28.87
CA GLY A 517 -13.19 -17.49 30.22
C GLY A 517 -13.00 -18.96 30.60
N ARG A 518 -14.09 -19.75 30.56
CA ARG A 518 -14.08 -21.18 30.89
C ARG A 518 -14.46 -22.08 29.73
N GLN A 519 -14.67 -21.51 28.55
CA GLN A 519 -15.12 -22.28 27.38
C GLN A 519 -14.17 -22.09 26.21
N ASP A 520 -14.09 -23.12 25.39
CA ASP A 520 -13.49 -23.04 24.06
C ASP A 520 -14.55 -22.57 23.05
N ILE A 521 -14.14 -21.75 22.09
CA ILE A 521 -14.99 -21.26 20.99
C ILE A 521 -14.31 -21.59 19.68
N ALA A 522 -15.03 -22.23 18.75
CA ALA A 522 -14.54 -22.51 17.41
C ALA A 522 -15.53 -21.99 16.35
N VAL A 523 -15.02 -21.31 15.34
CA VAL A 523 -15.82 -20.70 14.26
C VAL A 523 -15.49 -21.38 12.95
N PHE A 524 -16.56 -21.79 12.23
CA PHE A 524 -16.48 -22.37 10.91
C PHE A 524 -17.37 -21.56 9.95
N THR A 525 -16.91 -21.40 8.70
CA THR A 525 -17.56 -20.55 7.72
C THR A 525 -17.65 -21.21 6.35
N GLY A 526 -18.57 -20.71 5.53
CA GLY A 526 -18.77 -21.09 4.13
C GLY A 526 -19.81 -20.20 3.48
N ARG A 527 -20.28 -20.58 2.30
CA ARG A 527 -21.31 -19.82 1.60
C ARG A 527 -22.67 -19.92 2.31
N LYS A 528 -23.46 -18.88 2.24
CA LYS A 528 -24.84 -18.86 2.72
C LYS A 528 -25.66 -19.94 2.02
N GLY A 529 -26.44 -20.72 2.79
CA GLY A 529 -27.21 -21.85 2.30
C GLY A 529 -26.43 -23.15 2.13
N GLU A 530 -25.13 -23.17 2.42
CA GLU A 530 -24.28 -24.35 2.34
C GLU A 530 -24.58 -25.33 3.49
N ALA A 531 -24.91 -26.58 3.15
CA ALA A 531 -25.06 -27.64 4.13
C ALA A 531 -23.71 -28.13 4.61
N THR A 532 -23.49 -28.15 5.92
CA THR A 532 -22.22 -28.53 6.54
C THR A 532 -22.36 -29.62 7.56
N ARG A 533 -21.29 -30.41 7.73
CA ARG A 533 -21.13 -31.39 8.79
C ARG A 533 -19.80 -31.16 9.51
N THR A 534 -19.87 -30.95 10.83
CA THR A 534 -18.71 -30.82 11.71
C THR A 534 -18.69 -31.94 12.73
N ALA A 535 -17.59 -32.66 12.88
CA ALA A 535 -17.41 -33.73 13.84
C ALA A 535 -16.30 -33.42 14.84
N VAL A 536 -16.62 -33.49 16.13
CA VAL A 536 -15.70 -33.25 17.25
C VAL A 536 -15.57 -34.50 18.09
N GLU A 537 -14.34 -34.91 18.44
CA GLU A 537 -14.07 -36.07 19.26
C GLU A 537 -14.56 -35.86 20.68
N CYS A 538 -15.29 -36.85 21.20
CA CYS A 538 -15.80 -36.92 22.56
C CYS A 538 -15.62 -38.33 23.11
N ALA A 539 -15.07 -38.45 24.32
CA ALA A 539 -14.85 -39.75 24.98
C ALA A 539 -16.16 -40.45 25.45
N SER A 540 -17.21 -39.65 25.67
CA SER A 540 -18.57 -40.12 25.98
C SER A 540 -19.56 -39.18 25.29
N GLU A 541 -20.83 -39.56 25.29
CA GLU A 541 -21.90 -38.70 24.72
C GLU A 541 -21.99 -37.37 25.48
N PRO A 542 -21.85 -36.23 24.79
CA PRO A 542 -21.96 -34.92 25.43
C PRO A 542 -23.40 -34.43 25.48
N THR A 543 -23.68 -33.47 26.35
CA THR A 543 -24.90 -32.69 26.32
C THR A 543 -24.79 -31.61 25.26
N VAL A 544 -25.72 -31.50 24.33
CA VAL A 544 -25.72 -30.56 23.23
C VAL A 544 -26.93 -29.66 23.28
N THR A 545 -26.71 -28.35 23.26
CA THR A 545 -27.80 -27.36 23.22
C THR A 545 -27.64 -26.44 22.00
N VAL A 546 -28.60 -26.42 21.12
CA VAL A 546 -28.68 -25.45 20.03
C VAL A 546 -29.26 -24.15 20.59
N LEU A 547 -28.42 -23.14 20.81
CA LEU A 547 -28.81 -21.88 21.46
C LEU A 547 -29.47 -20.92 20.49
N GLU A 548 -29.02 -20.92 19.24
CA GLU A 548 -29.56 -20.06 18.16
C GLU A 548 -29.27 -20.70 16.80
N GLY A 549 -30.16 -20.47 15.83
CA GLY A 549 -30.13 -21.07 14.50
C GLY A 549 -30.75 -22.48 14.45
N LYS A 550 -30.37 -23.26 13.44
CA LYS A 550 -30.83 -24.62 13.23
C LYS A 550 -29.66 -25.58 13.04
N ALA A 551 -29.58 -26.60 13.89
CA ALA A 551 -28.61 -27.66 13.75
C ALA A 551 -29.21 -28.98 14.22
N HIS A 552 -28.78 -30.09 13.60
CA HIS A 552 -29.03 -31.44 14.05
C HIS A 552 -27.76 -32.04 14.60
N HIS A 553 -27.85 -32.86 15.61
CA HIS A 553 -26.67 -33.50 16.20
C HIS A 553 -26.91 -34.99 16.48
N ALA A 554 -25.84 -35.75 16.47
CA ALA A 554 -25.83 -37.15 16.84
C ALA A 554 -24.45 -37.53 17.40
N TYR A 555 -24.41 -38.39 18.41
CA TYR A 555 -23.18 -39.00 18.92
C TYR A 555 -23.04 -40.40 18.35
N ALA A 556 -21.90 -40.61 17.67
CA ALA A 556 -21.58 -41.93 17.12
C ALA A 556 -20.06 -42.14 16.98
N SER A 557 -19.60 -43.35 17.14
CA SER A 557 -18.17 -43.72 16.93
C SER A 557 -17.16 -42.82 17.67
N GLY A 558 -17.49 -42.38 18.88
CA GLY A 558 -16.62 -41.54 19.70
C GLY A 558 -16.54 -40.09 19.19
N ALA A 559 -17.50 -39.60 18.43
CA ALA A 559 -17.59 -38.21 18.01
C ALA A 559 -19.01 -37.68 18.06
N LEU A 560 -19.12 -36.39 18.38
CA LEU A 560 -20.32 -35.60 18.15
C LEU A 560 -20.30 -35.09 16.71
N HIS A 561 -21.35 -35.40 15.97
CA HIS A 561 -21.60 -34.86 14.62
C HIS A 561 -22.66 -33.76 14.72
N VAL A 562 -22.38 -32.62 14.13
CA VAL A 562 -23.29 -31.48 14.04
C VAL A 562 -23.51 -31.16 12.56
N ASP A 563 -24.76 -31.24 12.12
CA ASP A 563 -25.20 -30.89 10.77
C ASP A 563 -25.95 -29.57 10.82
N ALA A 564 -25.59 -28.61 9.97
CA ALA A 564 -26.25 -27.32 9.88
C ALA A 564 -26.20 -26.77 8.45
N GLU A 565 -27.16 -25.88 8.14
CA GLU A 565 -27.08 -25.01 6.96
C GLU A 565 -26.53 -23.65 7.38
N LEU A 566 -25.54 -23.15 6.67
CA LEU A 566 -24.90 -21.86 6.99
C LEU A 566 -25.81 -20.70 6.59
N GLY A 567 -26.08 -19.80 7.54
CA GLY A 567 -26.91 -18.60 7.33
C GLY A 567 -27.04 -17.82 8.63
N GLY A 568 -26.47 -16.62 8.68
CA GLY A 568 -26.31 -15.89 9.93
C GLY A 568 -25.34 -16.59 10.88
N LEU A 569 -25.63 -16.59 12.19
CA LEU A 569 -24.77 -17.19 13.21
C LEU A 569 -25.50 -18.26 14.00
N THR A 570 -25.28 -19.53 13.67
CA THR A 570 -25.77 -20.67 14.44
C THR A 570 -24.84 -20.96 15.61
N ARG A 571 -25.41 -21.15 16.82
CA ARG A 571 -24.69 -21.38 18.08
C ARG A 571 -25.03 -22.73 18.67
N VAL A 572 -24.05 -23.60 18.82
CA VAL A 572 -24.21 -24.94 19.42
C VAL A 572 -23.26 -25.07 20.62
N LEU A 573 -23.82 -25.20 21.80
CA LEU A 573 -23.07 -25.42 23.04
C LEU A 573 -22.96 -26.93 23.30
N VAL A 574 -21.71 -27.38 23.57
CA VAL A 574 -21.36 -28.78 23.82
C VAL A 574 -20.72 -28.90 25.21
N GLU A 575 -21.36 -29.60 26.11
CA GLU A 575 -20.93 -29.79 27.49
C GLU A 575 -20.66 -31.26 27.80
N GLY A 576 -19.73 -31.56 28.70
CA GLY A 576 -19.36 -32.97 29.07
C GLY A 576 -18.57 -33.65 27.94
N GLY A 577 -18.87 -34.95 27.66
CA GLY A 577 -18.18 -35.68 26.59
C GLY A 577 -16.72 -36.01 26.85
N GLY A 578 -16.29 -36.07 28.13
CA GLY A 578 -14.92 -36.38 28.57
C GLY A 578 -14.09 -35.16 28.96
N THR A 579 -14.68 -33.97 29.05
CA THR A 579 -14.02 -32.75 29.57
C THR A 579 -15.04 -31.81 30.21
N ASP A 580 -14.62 -31.13 31.31
CA ASP A 580 -15.42 -30.10 31.98
C ASP A 580 -15.44 -28.72 31.24
N THR A 581 -14.61 -28.55 30.21
CA THR A 581 -14.57 -27.33 29.43
C THR A 581 -15.61 -27.39 28.33
N PRO A 582 -16.64 -26.54 28.38
CA PRO A 582 -17.61 -26.43 27.27
C PRO A 582 -16.95 -25.99 25.96
N LEU A 583 -17.52 -26.41 24.83
CA LEU A 583 -17.19 -25.94 23.51
C LEU A 583 -18.41 -25.24 22.90
N LEU A 584 -18.25 -23.98 22.51
CA LEU A 584 -19.20 -23.25 21.72
C LEU A 584 -18.79 -23.33 20.24
N LEU A 585 -19.58 -24.03 19.44
CA LEU A 585 -19.45 -24.03 17.99
C LEU A 585 -20.26 -22.88 17.40
N LEU A 586 -19.60 -22.04 16.63
CA LEU A 586 -20.19 -20.95 15.86
C LEU A 586 -20.09 -21.31 14.39
N LEU A 587 -21.23 -21.54 13.75
CA LEU A 587 -21.32 -21.88 12.32
C LEU A 587 -21.95 -20.69 11.60
N THR A 588 -21.25 -20.13 10.62
CA THR A 588 -21.63 -18.86 10.03
C THR A 588 -21.40 -18.83 8.52
N ASP A 589 -22.13 -17.96 7.83
CA ASP A 589 -21.85 -17.66 6.43
C ASP A 589 -20.73 -16.61 6.25
N ASP A 590 -20.25 -16.44 5.01
CA ASP A 590 -19.18 -15.52 4.67
C ASP A 590 -19.50 -14.06 5.04
N GLU A 591 -20.77 -13.61 4.87
CA GLU A 591 -21.19 -12.23 5.18
C GLU A 591 -21.18 -11.97 6.70
N THR A 592 -21.64 -12.94 7.48
CA THR A 592 -21.65 -12.82 8.94
C THR A 592 -20.27 -13.02 9.53
N SER A 593 -19.38 -13.78 8.89
CA SER A 593 -18.03 -14.05 9.37
C SER A 593 -17.21 -12.77 9.61
N VAL A 594 -17.38 -11.73 8.77
CA VAL A 594 -16.70 -10.44 8.91
C VAL A 594 -17.32 -9.52 9.95
N ARG A 595 -18.27 -10.03 10.74
CA ARG A 595 -18.81 -9.38 11.95
C ARG A 595 -18.32 -10.05 13.23
N LEU A 596 -17.41 -11.02 13.13
CA LEU A 596 -16.78 -11.73 14.23
C LEU A 596 -15.32 -11.27 14.36
N TRP A 597 -15.03 -10.54 15.43
CA TRP A 597 -13.78 -9.86 15.67
C TRP A 597 -13.05 -10.45 16.87
N ARG A 598 -11.88 -11.03 16.66
CA ARG A 598 -10.95 -11.40 17.73
C ARG A 598 -10.04 -10.23 18.08
N TYR A 599 -9.84 -10.00 19.35
CA TYR A 599 -8.84 -9.09 19.88
C TYR A 599 -8.13 -9.68 21.09
N ASP A 600 -6.80 -9.77 21.03
CA ASP A 600 -6.03 -10.31 22.15
C ASP A 600 -5.73 -9.19 23.15
N THR A 601 -6.05 -9.41 24.42
CA THR A 601 -5.74 -8.51 25.53
C THR A 601 -4.80 -9.21 26.52
N PRO A 602 -4.07 -8.47 27.38
CA PRO A 602 -3.23 -9.07 28.40
C PRO A 602 -3.97 -10.04 29.34
N SER A 603 -5.28 -9.89 29.47
CA SER A 603 -6.13 -10.76 30.31
C SER A 603 -6.68 -11.98 29.57
N GLY A 604 -6.40 -12.11 28.27
CA GLY A 604 -6.87 -13.15 27.38
C GLY A 604 -7.67 -12.60 26.18
N PRO A 605 -7.99 -13.45 25.21
CA PRO A 605 -8.68 -13.05 24.00
C PRO A 605 -10.14 -12.65 24.26
N VAL A 606 -10.61 -11.68 23.48
CA VAL A 606 -12.00 -11.24 23.40
C VAL A 606 -12.51 -11.53 22.01
N LEU A 607 -13.71 -12.12 21.89
CA LEU A 607 -14.43 -12.27 20.63
C LEU A 607 -15.65 -11.35 20.67
N VAL A 608 -15.82 -10.51 19.65
CA VAL A 608 -16.92 -9.56 19.54
C VAL A 608 -17.70 -9.87 18.28
N HIS A 609 -19.02 -9.95 18.38
CA HIS A 609 -19.92 -10.08 17.25
C HIS A 609 -20.79 -8.84 17.11
N GLY A 610 -20.94 -8.35 15.89
CA GLY A 610 -21.97 -7.39 15.48
C GLY A 610 -21.48 -6.12 14.79
N PRO A 611 -20.55 -5.31 15.34
CA PRO A 611 -20.16 -4.04 14.72
C PRO A 611 -19.51 -4.23 13.35
N ALA A 612 -19.53 -3.18 12.54
CA ALA A 612 -18.88 -3.17 11.22
C ALA A 612 -17.35 -3.29 11.30
N LEU A 613 -16.77 -2.81 12.37
CA LEU A 613 -15.34 -2.93 12.66
C LEU A 613 -15.10 -2.86 14.16
N LEU A 614 -14.22 -3.72 14.68
CA LEU A 614 -13.64 -3.60 16.02
C LEU A 614 -12.22 -3.02 15.88
N ARG A 615 -11.98 -1.82 16.41
CA ARG A 615 -10.67 -1.16 16.36
C ARG A 615 -9.78 -1.57 17.51
N THR A 616 -10.30 -1.49 18.74
CA THR A 616 -9.57 -1.85 19.96
C THR A 616 -10.47 -2.54 20.96
N ALA A 617 -9.85 -3.40 21.78
CA ALA A 617 -10.46 -3.95 22.99
C ALA A 617 -9.46 -3.90 24.16
N ALA A 618 -9.94 -3.55 25.34
CA ALA A 618 -9.16 -3.60 26.57
C ALA A 618 -10.04 -4.01 27.73
N LEU A 619 -9.55 -4.95 28.58
CA LEU A 619 -10.22 -5.31 29.82
C LEU A 619 -9.57 -4.52 30.97
N ARG A 620 -10.38 -3.77 31.73
CA ARG A 620 -9.98 -3.08 32.96
C ARG A 620 -10.90 -3.55 34.07
N ASP A 621 -10.34 -4.22 35.05
CA ASP A 621 -11.09 -4.90 36.10
C ASP A 621 -12.13 -5.86 35.48
N THR A 622 -13.41 -5.57 35.60
CA THR A 622 -14.51 -6.36 35.05
C THR A 622 -15.17 -5.73 33.81
N THR A 623 -14.67 -4.58 33.38
CA THR A 623 -15.24 -3.81 32.26
C THR A 623 -14.43 -3.99 30.99
N VAL A 624 -15.07 -4.46 29.91
CA VAL A 624 -14.47 -4.49 28.57
C VAL A 624 -14.75 -3.16 27.87
N HIS A 625 -13.66 -2.47 27.50
CA HIS A 625 -13.70 -1.22 26.72
C HIS A 625 -13.44 -1.56 25.26
N LEU A 626 -14.40 -1.26 24.41
CA LEU A 626 -14.37 -1.49 22.99
C LEU A 626 -14.45 -0.16 22.23
N THR A 627 -13.65 -0.04 21.18
CA THR A 627 -13.83 1.02 20.18
C THR A 627 -14.02 0.38 18.80
N GLY A 628 -14.85 1.00 17.96
CA GLY A 628 -15.13 0.45 16.64
C GLY A 628 -16.12 1.29 15.86
N ASP A 629 -16.50 0.76 14.70
CA ASP A 629 -17.36 1.44 13.74
C ASP A 629 -18.67 0.69 13.53
N THR A 630 -19.73 1.48 13.31
CA THR A 630 -21.02 0.99 12.83
C THR A 630 -21.43 1.76 11.58
N VAL A 631 -21.96 1.06 10.58
CA VAL A 631 -22.55 1.66 9.38
C VAL A 631 -24.06 1.70 9.51
N GLU A 632 -24.63 0.61 9.95
CA GLU A 632 -26.04 0.42 10.27
C GLU A 632 -26.22 0.05 11.74
N GLU A 633 -27.46 -0.02 12.21
CA GLU A 633 -27.71 -0.53 13.55
C GLU A 633 -27.23 -1.98 13.67
N ALA A 634 -26.47 -2.28 14.73
CA ALA A 634 -25.88 -3.59 14.94
C ALA A 634 -26.09 -4.08 16.38
N ASP A 635 -26.32 -5.38 16.53
CA ASP A 635 -26.22 -6.03 17.84
C ASP A 635 -24.76 -5.99 18.32
N LEU A 636 -24.56 -6.08 19.64
CA LEU A 636 -23.23 -6.25 20.22
C LEU A 636 -23.26 -7.41 21.21
N GLU A 637 -22.41 -8.40 20.94
CA GLU A 637 -22.19 -9.54 21.84
C GLU A 637 -20.69 -9.77 22.02
N VAL A 638 -20.29 -10.05 23.26
CA VAL A 638 -18.87 -10.13 23.65
C VAL A 638 -18.61 -11.37 24.50
N TRP A 639 -17.74 -12.25 24.02
CA TRP A 639 -17.12 -13.34 24.81
C TRP A 639 -15.72 -12.91 25.24
N GLY A 640 -15.34 -13.13 26.48
CA GLY A 640 -14.06 -12.67 26.97
C GLY A 640 -13.62 -13.37 28.26
N PRO A 641 -12.55 -12.88 28.89
CA PRO A 641 -12.00 -13.43 30.12
C PRO A 641 -13.00 -13.52 31.28
N ARG A 642 -12.70 -14.36 32.27
CA ARG A 642 -13.54 -14.53 33.47
C ARG A 642 -13.74 -13.20 34.19
N GLY A 643 -14.95 -13.03 34.74
CA GLY A 643 -15.30 -11.88 35.59
C GLY A 643 -15.72 -10.64 34.80
N MET A 644 -15.71 -10.69 33.49
CA MET A 644 -16.29 -9.63 32.67
C MET A 644 -17.77 -9.47 32.97
N SER A 645 -18.19 -8.26 33.32
CA SER A 645 -19.58 -7.95 33.72
C SER A 645 -20.15 -6.69 33.08
N GLU A 646 -19.30 -5.82 32.53
CA GLU A 646 -19.70 -4.57 31.93
C GLU A 646 -19.08 -4.39 30.54
N VAL A 647 -19.79 -3.65 29.67
CA VAL A 647 -19.37 -3.33 28.32
C VAL A 647 -19.42 -1.82 28.11
N VAL A 648 -18.31 -1.26 27.63
CA VAL A 648 -18.21 0.14 27.15
C VAL A 648 -17.92 0.12 25.66
N TRP A 649 -18.76 0.80 24.88
CA TRP A 649 -18.59 0.98 23.44
C TRP A 649 -18.39 2.45 23.11
N ASN A 650 -17.28 2.80 22.45
CA ASN A 650 -16.96 4.18 22.06
C ASN A 650 -17.19 5.19 23.21
N ARG A 651 -16.69 4.86 24.43
CA ARG A 651 -16.83 5.62 25.68
C ARG A 651 -18.22 5.63 26.32
N SER A 652 -19.20 4.95 25.73
CA SER A 652 -20.56 4.85 26.29
C SER A 652 -20.75 3.52 26.99
N THR A 653 -21.13 3.54 28.28
CA THR A 653 -21.48 2.32 29.01
C THR A 653 -22.78 1.74 28.49
N LEU A 654 -22.80 0.48 28.17
CA LEU A 654 -23.96 -0.25 27.67
C LEU A 654 -24.55 -1.15 28.75
N LYS A 655 -25.86 -1.17 28.89
CA LYS A 655 -26.52 -2.24 29.63
C LYS A 655 -26.38 -3.53 28.85
N ALA A 656 -25.82 -4.55 29.50
CA ALA A 656 -25.62 -5.86 28.90
C ALA A 656 -26.09 -6.96 29.85
N ARG A 657 -26.52 -8.08 29.29
CA ARG A 657 -26.93 -9.27 30.07
C ARG A 657 -26.04 -10.45 29.71
N ALA A 658 -25.76 -11.26 30.69
CA ALA A 658 -25.12 -12.57 30.48
C ALA A 658 -26.06 -13.49 29.68
N THR A 659 -25.48 -14.26 28.78
CA THR A 659 -26.19 -15.26 27.98
C THR A 659 -25.78 -16.67 28.35
N THR A 660 -26.56 -17.66 27.92
CA THR A 660 -26.25 -19.09 28.07
C THR A 660 -25.04 -19.51 27.21
N SER A 661 -24.67 -18.72 26.21
CA SER A 661 -23.44 -18.93 25.43
C SER A 661 -22.17 -18.45 26.14
N GLY A 662 -22.27 -17.93 27.37
CA GLY A 662 -21.13 -17.43 28.14
C GLY A 662 -20.67 -16.02 27.74
N SER A 663 -21.48 -15.28 27.00
CA SER A 663 -21.21 -13.91 26.53
C SER A 663 -21.93 -12.85 27.37
N LEU A 664 -21.56 -11.59 27.16
CA LEU A 664 -22.37 -10.40 27.47
C LEU A 664 -23.00 -9.87 26.17
N ARG A 665 -24.32 -9.73 26.14
CA ARG A 665 -25.06 -9.16 25.01
C ARG A 665 -25.70 -7.84 25.42
N ALA A 666 -25.43 -6.80 24.66
CA ALA A 666 -26.05 -5.50 24.88
C ALA A 666 -27.57 -5.58 24.72
N GLU A 667 -28.30 -4.88 25.63
CA GLU A 667 -29.78 -4.88 25.60
C GLU A 667 -30.34 -4.01 24.46
N ARG A 668 -29.55 -3.05 23.98
CA ARG A 668 -29.90 -2.17 22.85
C ARG A 668 -28.88 -2.34 21.73
N ARG A 669 -29.34 -2.21 20.51
CA ARG A 669 -28.49 -2.20 19.33
C ARG A 669 -27.58 -0.95 19.36
N LEU A 670 -26.38 -1.09 18.82
CA LEU A 670 -25.51 0.03 18.53
C LEU A 670 -26.14 0.87 17.42
N PRO A 671 -26.11 2.22 17.51
CA PRO A 671 -26.67 3.08 16.48
C PRO A 671 -25.84 3.00 15.19
N GLY A 672 -26.51 3.13 14.06
CA GLY A 672 -25.85 3.35 12.77
C GLY A 672 -25.30 4.76 12.61
N VAL A 673 -24.68 5.03 11.46
CA VAL A 673 -24.12 6.34 11.15
C VAL A 673 -25.23 7.36 10.83
N ALA A 674 -25.06 8.58 11.33
CA ALA A 674 -25.93 9.71 10.96
C ALA A 674 -25.73 10.11 9.48
N ALA A 675 -26.78 10.61 8.84
CA ALA A 675 -26.71 11.06 7.45
C ALA A 675 -25.70 12.22 7.29
N VAL A 676 -24.85 12.11 6.28
CA VAL A 676 -23.87 13.14 5.94
C VAL A 676 -24.43 14.02 4.80
N HIS A 677 -24.52 15.30 5.04
CA HIS A 677 -24.99 16.27 4.04
C HIS A 677 -23.81 17.04 3.45
N LEU A 678 -23.69 17.04 2.13
CA LEU A 678 -22.65 17.76 1.41
C LEU A 678 -23.23 19.02 0.74
N PRO A 679 -22.53 20.18 0.81
CA PRO A 679 -22.98 21.39 0.14
C PRO A 679 -22.77 21.31 -1.36
N ALA A 680 -23.60 22.00 -2.14
CA ALA A 680 -23.35 22.25 -3.55
C ALA A 680 -22.15 23.20 -3.69
N LEU A 681 -21.35 22.97 -4.74
CA LEU A 681 -20.27 23.89 -5.14
C LEU A 681 -20.81 24.94 -6.12
N GLY A 682 -20.46 26.20 -5.88
CA GLY A 682 -20.92 27.32 -6.72
C GLY A 682 -20.10 28.58 -6.48
N ASN A 683 -20.55 29.74 -7.01
CA ASN A 683 -19.84 31.00 -6.90
C ASN A 683 -18.37 30.95 -7.34
N TRP A 684 -18.12 30.28 -8.45
CA TRP A 684 -16.79 30.08 -8.95
C TRP A 684 -16.14 31.40 -9.39
N ARG A 685 -14.93 31.65 -8.92
CA ARG A 685 -14.09 32.78 -9.32
C ARG A 685 -13.19 32.33 -10.46
N PHE A 686 -13.22 33.05 -11.57
CA PHE A 686 -12.51 32.73 -12.80
C PHE A 686 -11.44 33.74 -13.11
N HIS A 687 -10.25 33.26 -13.54
CA HIS A 687 -9.19 34.07 -14.10
C HIS A 687 -8.48 33.30 -15.24
N ALA A 688 -8.28 33.95 -16.38
CA ALA A 688 -7.45 33.39 -17.46
C ALA A 688 -5.98 33.54 -17.10
N GLU A 689 -5.19 32.53 -17.40
CA GLU A 689 -3.73 32.55 -17.28
C GLU A 689 -3.08 32.68 -18.65
N ASN A 690 -1.81 32.63 -18.73
CA ASN A 690 -0.84 32.69 -19.85
C ASN A 690 -0.25 34.09 -20.11
N PRO A 691 0.15 34.82 -19.08
CA PRO A 691 0.85 36.08 -19.34
C PRO A 691 2.18 35.84 -20.06
N GLU A 692 2.79 34.66 -19.87
CA GLU A 692 4.03 34.23 -20.51
C GLU A 692 3.93 34.08 -22.04
N SER A 693 2.74 33.95 -22.58
CA SER A 693 2.51 33.93 -24.01
C SER A 693 2.73 35.28 -24.67
N ALA A 694 2.50 36.38 -23.91
CA ALA A 694 2.62 37.75 -24.45
C ALA A 694 4.07 38.13 -24.78
N ALA A 695 4.31 38.75 -25.90
CA ALA A 695 5.64 39.18 -26.34
C ALA A 695 6.30 40.12 -25.31
N ALA A 696 5.52 41.02 -24.70
CA ALA A 696 5.98 41.99 -23.71
C ALA A 696 6.18 41.41 -22.29
N PHE A 697 5.90 40.14 -22.02
CA PHE A 697 6.09 39.54 -20.72
C PHE A 697 7.57 39.59 -20.32
N ASP A 698 7.84 40.05 -19.10
CA ASP A 698 9.19 40.11 -18.52
C ASP A 698 9.62 38.74 -18.03
N ASP A 699 10.54 38.12 -18.79
CA ASP A 699 11.18 36.85 -18.44
C ASP A 699 12.63 37.00 -17.96
N SER A 700 13.06 38.24 -17.63
CA SER A 700 14.44 38.54 -17.23
C SER A 700 14.93 37.71 -16.06
N ALA A 701 14.04 37.34 -15.13
CA ALA A 701 14.33 36.50 -13.98
C ALA A 701 14.37 34.98 -14.30
N TRP A 702 14.01 34.57 -15.51
CA TRP A 702 14.03 33.17 -15.90
C TRP A 702 15.46 32.67 -16.16
N LYS A 703 15.68 31.38 -16.01
CA LYS A 703 16.98 30.78 -16.33
C LYS A 703 17.24 30.86 -17.82
N VAL A 704 18.48 31.24 -18.19
CA VAL A 704 18.94 31.18 -19.57
C VAL A 704 19.23 29.71 -19.90
N ALA A 705 18.68 29.21 -21.00
CA ALA A 705 18.93 27.86 -21.47
C ALA A 705 20.09 27.85 -22.47
N ASP A 706 21.31 27.78 -21.96
CA ASP A 706 22.56 27.89 -22.70
C ASP A 706 23.53 26.69 -22.49
N ARG A 707 23.11 25.66 -21.77
CA ARG A 707 23.90 24.44 -21.56
C ARG A 707 24.18 23.75 -22.90
N THR A 708 25.38 23.19 -23.06
CA THR A 708 25.83 22.49 -24.28
C THR A 708 25.94 20.97 -24.08
N SER A 709 25.79 20.50 -22.85
CA SER A 709 25.87 19.07 -22.49
C SER A 709 24.83 18.71 -21.42
N SER A 710 24.43 17.44 -21.41
CA SER A 710 23.49 16.87 -20.45
C SER A 710 23.91 15.46 -20.06
N TYR A 711 23.46 15.00 -18.88
CA TYR A 711 23.56 13.60 -18.45
C TYR A 711 22.33 12.77 -18.86
N SER A 712 21.40 13.37 -19.60
CA SER A 712 20.23 12.67 -20.14
C SER A 712 20.63 11.55 -21.11
N THR A 713 19.83 10.49 -21.15
CA THR A 713 19.92 9.46 -22.19
C THR A 713 19.44 9.94 -23.54
N THR A 714 18.76 11.09 -23.61
CA THR A 714 18.31 11.73 -24.85
C THR A 714 19.48 12.54 -25.45
N PRO A 715 19.84 12.33 -26.73
CA PRO A 715 20.89 13.08 -27.37
C PRO A 715 20.60 14.58 -27.45
N VAL A 716 21.62 15.40 -27.22
CA VAL A 716 21.55 16.85 -27.47
C VAL A 716 21.71 17.13 -28.97
N PRO A 717 20.80 17.87 -29.61
CA PRO A 717 20.91 18.18 -31.02
C PRO A 717 22.13 19.08 -31.33
N ALA A 718 22.85 18.76 -32.39
CA ALA A 718 24.01 19.53 -32.79
C ALA A 718 23.64 21.02 -33.11
N GLY A 719 24.43 21.96 -32.61
CA GLY A 719 24.22 23.38 -32.85
C GLY A 719 23.08 24.04 -32.08
N GLN A 720 22.44 23.31 -31.16
CA GLN A 720 21.39 23.86 -30.29
C GLN A 720 21.78 23.73 -28.82
N PRO A 721 21.31 24.61 -27.93
CA PRO A 721 21.48 24.43 -26.50
C PRO A 721 20.60 23.26 -26.00
N VAL A 722 20.98 22.70 -24.86
CA VAL A 722 20.11 21.78 -24.10
C VAL A 722 18.86 22.51 -23.63
N LEU A 723 17.69 22.03 -24.04
CA LEU A 723 16.39 22.57 -23.61
C LEU A 723 15.69 21.67 -22.58
N PHE A 724 16.33 20.61 -22.11
CA PHE A 724 15.73 19.64 -21.20
C PHE A 724 15.49 20.29 -19.84
N ALA A 725 14.27 20.20 -19.34
CA ALA A 725 13.82 20.90 -18.14
C ALA A 725 14.65 20.51 -16.88
N ASP A 726 15.01 19.24 -16.78
CA ASP A 726 15.74 18.69 -15.64
C ASP A 726 17.13 19.28 -15.51
N ASP A 727 17.81 19.59 -16.62
CA ASP A 727 19.12 20.22 -16.61
C ASP A 727 19.12 21.62 -16.00
N TYR A 728 17.94 22.24 -15.90
CA TYR A 728 17.72 23.55 -15.29
C TYR A 728 17.08 23.48 -13.91
N GLY A 729 16.91 22.26 -13.33
CA GLY A 729 16.35 22.05 -12.00
C GLY A 729 14.82 22.15 -11.95
N PHE A 730 14.15 21.96 -13.08
CA PHE A 730 12.69 21.92 -13.17
C PHE A 730 12.25 20.47 -13.40
N HIS A 731 12.00 19.74 -12.29
CA HIS A 731 11.81 18.30 -12.33
C HIS A 731 10.35 17.86 -12.41
N TYR A 732 9.40 18.74 -12.06
CA TYR A 732 7.98 18.35 -11.92
C TYR A 732 7.05 19.33 -12.65
N GLY A 733 5.97 18.80 -13.22
CA GLY A 733 4.87 19.55 -13.80
C GLY A 733 5.20 20.31 -15.07
N ASP A 734 4.58 21.47 -15.21
CA ASP A 734 4.63 22.29 -16.42
C ASP A 734 5.91 23.12 -16.53
N VAL A 735 6.36 23.31 -17.76
CA VAL A 735 7.55 24.12 -18.04
C VAL A 735 7.26 25.07 -19.18
N TRP A 736 7.58 26.34 -18.97
CA TRP A 736 7.55 27.38 -19.99
C TRP A 736 8.92 27.60 -20.61
N TYR A 737 8.93 27.84 -21.93
CA TYR A 737 10.07 28.22 -22.73
C TYR A 737 9.75 29.50 -23.47
N ARG A 738 10.73 30.44 -23.58
CA ARG A 738 10.63 31.65 -24.36
C ARG A 738 11.89 31.81 -25.21
N GLY A 739 11.73 31.66 -26.51
CA GLY A 739 12.80 31.82 -27.50
C GLY A 739 12.70 33.17 -28.19
N ARG A 740 13.73 34.00 -28.08
CA ARG A 740 13.84 35.30 -28.78
C ARG A 740 14.76 35.17 -29.97
N PHE A 741 14.30 35.67 -31.10
CA PHE A 741 15.04 35.63 -32.36
C PHE A 741 14.67 36.79 -33.27
N THR A 742 15.54 37.02 -34.26
CA THR A 742 15.36 37.99 -35.36
C THR A 742 15.74 37.29 -36.67
N ASP A 743 15.49 37.95 -37.79
CA ASP A 743 15.99 37.54 -39.11
C ASP A 743 15.59 36.12 -39.54
N VAL A 744 14.31 35.84 -39.45
CA VAL A 744 13.77 34.51 -39.80
C VAL A 744 13.71 34.24 -41.31
N GLY A 745 14.09 35.21 -42.17
CA GLY A 745 14.10 35.02 -43.62
C GLY A 745 12.75 34.54 -44.15
N ALA A 746 12.78 33.48 -44.95
CA ALA A 746 11.59 32.87 -45.58
C ALA A 746 11.06 31.64 -44.78
N ALA A 747 11.22 31.61 -43.44
CA ALA A 747 10.70 30.51 -42.68
C ALA A 747 9.18 30.38 -42.82
N GLU A 748 8.72 29.17 -43.17
CA GLU A 748 7.32 28.86 -43.41
C GLU A 748 6.67 28.09 -42.23
N SER A 749 7.50 27.42 -41.41
CA SER A 749 7.03 26.68 -40.27
C SER A 749 8.11 26.59 -39.16
N VAL A 750 7.65 26.35 -37.93
CA VAL A 750 8.50 25.96 -36.79
C VAL A 750 8.13 24.57 -36.32
N SER A 751 9.13 23.71 -36.16
CA SER A 751 8.97 22.37 -35.64
C SER A 751 9.55 22.30 -34.22
N LEU A 752 8.76 21.82 -33.27
CA LEU A 752 9.07 21.69 -31.85
C LEU A 752 9.12 20.22 -31.48
N SER A 753 10.30 19.67 -31.27
CA SER A 753 10.45 18.31 -30.77
C SER A 753 10.44 18.35 -29.23
N TYR A 754 9.71 17.43 -28.60
CA TYR A 754 9.54 17.40 -27.17
C TYR A 754 9.32 15.99 -26.63
N VAL A 755 9.58 15.81 -25.35
CA VAL A 755 9.41 14.55 -24.59
C VAL A 755 8.62 14.81 -23.32
N THR A 756 7.56 14.04 -23.06
CA THR A 756 6.67 14.29 -21.92
C THR A 756 6.28 13.05 -21.12
N GLY A 757 6.44 11.85 -21.68
CA GLY A 757 5.70 10.66 -21.23
C GLY A 757 4.26 10.63 -21.76
N THR A 758 3.53 9.57 -21.42
CA THR A 758 2.14 9.33 -21.84
C THR A 758 1.22 10.47 -21.43
N GLN A 759 0.31 10.89 -22.31
CA GLN A 759 -0.70 11.93 -22.07
C GLN A 759 -0.13 13.36 -21.89
N GLY A 760 1.13 13.61 -22.20
CA GLY A 760 1.66 14.97 -22.20
C GLY A 760 1.12 15.84 -23.34
N LEU A 761 1.41 17.12 -23.33
CA LEU A 761 1.06 18.06 -24.42
C LEU A 761 2.02 19.25 -24.49
N LEU A 762 1.99 19.91 -25.63
CA LEU A 762 2.68 21.15 -25.90
C LEU A 762 1.68 22.19 -26.40
N MET A 763 1.76 23.42 -25.91
CA MET A 763 1.04 24.59 -26.43
C MET A 763 2.05 25.65 -26.90
N ALA A 764 1.84 26.28 -28.04
CA ALA A 764 2.76 27.26 -28.59
C ALA A 764 2.05 28.56 -29.01
N TRP A 765 2.79 29.68 -28.87
CA TRP A 765 2.39 31.03 -29.28
C TRP A 765 3.56 31.75 -29.97
N LEU A 766 3.27 32.50 -31.00
CA LEU A 766 4.23 33.41 -31.60
C LEU A 766 3.73 34.85 -31.39
N ASP A 767 4.54 35.68 -30.76
CA ASP A 767 4.23 37.09 -30.43
C ASP A 767 2.86 37.26 -29.75
N GLY A 768 2.51 36.32 -28.84
CA GLY A 768 1.24 36.28 -28.13
C GLY A 768 0.06 35.68 -28.91
N LYS A 769 0.23 35.34 -30.18
CA LYS A 769 -0.80 34.70 -30.99
C LYS A 769 -0.68 33.16 -30.89
N PRO A 770 -1.77 32.45 -30.58
CA PRO A 770 -1.73 30.97 -30.52
C PRO A 770 -1.32 30.37 -31.86
N LEU A 771 -0.35 29.47 -31.85
CA LEU A 771 0.01 28.61 -32.98
C LEU A 771 -0.80 27.33 -32.98
N GLY A 772 -1.05 26.79 -31.79
CA GLY A 772 -1.83 25.58 -31.58
C GLY A 772 -1.35 24.74 -30.38
N THR A 773 -2.08 23.67 -30.16
CA THR A 773 -1.76 22.65 -29.18
C THR A 773 -1.43 21.34 -29.89
N HIS A 774 -0.39 20.64 -29.43
CA HIS A 774 -0.06 19.31 -29.91
C HIS A 774 -0.06 18.35 -28.71
N ARG A 775 -0.88 17.31 -28.75
CA ARG A 775 -0.94 16.28 -27.75
C ARG A 775 0.04 15.17 -28.09
N MET A 776 0.66 14.59 -27.09
CA MET A 776 1.49 13.40 -27.26
C MET A 776 0.66 12.31 -27.93
N PRO A 777 1.10 11.77 -29.08
CA PRO A 777 0.38 10.67 -29.73
C PRO A 777 0.19 9.51 -28.77
N VAL A 778 -0.98 8.90 -28.84
CA VAL A 778 -1.29 7.72 -28.02
C VAL A 778 -0.62 6.51 -28.65
N PRO A 779 0.27 5.81 -27.95
CA PRO A 779 0.91 4.60 -28.47
C PRO A 779 -0.03 3.41 -28.40
N ASP A 780 0.29 2.35 -29.12
CA ASP A 780 -0.44 1.08 -28.98
C ASP A 780 -0.22 0.42 -27.61
N LYS A 781 -1.13 -0.49 -27.22
CA LYS A 781 -1.09 -1.21 -25.94
C LYS A 781 0.25 -1.90 -25.64
N SER A 782 0.93 -2.37 -26.68
CA SER A 782 2.19 -3.12 -26.53
C SER A 782 3.36 -2.22 -26.14
N THR A 783 3.24 -0.92 -26.40
CA THR A 783 4.31 0.06 -26.23
C THR A 783 4.11 0.99 -25.03
N VAL A 784 2.89 1.09 -24.49
CA VAL A 784 2.56 1.99 -23.38
C VAL A 784 3.47 1.87 -22.14
N ARG A 785 3.98 0.67 -21.87
CA ARG A 785 4.88 0.39 -20.73
C ARG A 785 6.36 0.61 -21.02
N LYS A 786 6.74 0.96 -22.25
CA LYS A 786 8.15 1.06 -22.64
C LYS A 786 8.81 2.39 -22.30
N GLY A 787 8.05 3.36 -21.81
CA GLY A 787 8.54 4.66 -21.36
C GLY A 787 8.84 5.63 -22.51
N THR A 788 9.42 6.75 -22.19
CA THR A 788 9.91 7.84 -23.05
C THR A 788 9.14 8.09 -24.35
N TRP A 789 8.14 8.95 -24.26
CA TRP A 789 7.35 9.35 -25.42
C TRP A 789 7.86 10.69 -25.96
N SER A 790 8.26 10.69 -27.24
CA SER A 790 8.71 11.86 -27.96
C SER A 790 7.80 12.15 -29.15
N ALA A 791 7.63 13.41 -29.47
CA ALA A 791 6.88 13.87 -30.65
C ALA A 791 7.49 15.15 -31.21
N THR A 792 7.12 15.48 -32.45
CA THR A 792 7.43 16.74 -33.09
C THR A 792 6.14 17.40 -33.55
N ALA A 793 5.90 18.59 -33.03
CA ALA A 793 4.78 19.47 -33.46
C ALA A 793 5.28 20.48 -34.49
N THR A 794 4.66 20.54 -35.66
CA THR A 794 5.00 21.54 -36.71
C THR A 794 3.86 22.49 -36.86
N PHE A 795 4.16 23.78 -36.72
CA PHE A 795 3.19 24.88 -36.87
C PHE A 795 3.56 25.77 -38.03
N PRO A 796 2.63 26.10 -38.90
CA PRO A 796 2.85 27.11 -39.94
C PRO A 796 3.04 28.49 -39.30
N VAL A 797 4.00 29.25 -39.76
CA VAL A 797 4.32 30.56 -39.20
C VAL A 797 4.40 31.58 -40.35
N ARG A 798 3.99 32.82 -40.03
CA ARG A 798 4.19 33.97 -40.91
C ARG A 798 4.86 35.06 -40.10
N TYR A 799 6.02 35.46 -40.50
CA TYR A 799 6.81 36.48 -39.84
C TYR A 799 6.74 37.80 -40.56
N THR A 800 6.89 38.88 -39.81
CA THR A 800 7.25 40.21 -40.28
C THR A 800 8.72 40.44 -39.94
N ASN A 801 9.39 41.40 -40.62
CA ASN A 801 10.75 41.78 -40.21
C ASN A 801 10.75 42.32 -38.78
N GLY A 802 11.74 41.92 -37.96
CA GLY A 802 11.91 42.42 -36.61
C GLY A 802 12.09 41.31 -35.56
N PRO A 803 12.07 41.70 -34.26
CA PRO A 803 12.22 40.74 -33.19
C PRO A 803 10.93 39.93 -32.93
N HIS A 804 11.09 38.64 -32.69
CA HIS A 804 10.00 37.71 -32.39
C HIS A 804 10.21 36.97 -31.08
N VAL A 805 9.12 36.53 -30.46
CA VAL A 805 9.13 35.68 -29.25
C VAL A 805 8.25 34.46 -29.50
N LEU A 806 8.87 33.30 -29.47
CA LEU A 806 8.19 32.01 -29.46
C LEU A 806 8.03 31.56 -28.00
N SER A 807 6.79 31.50 -27.52
CA SER A 807 6.46 31.00 -26.16
C SER A 807 5.88 29.61 -26.27
N VAL A 808 6.37 28.69 -25.45
CA VAL A 808 5.96 27.27 -25.43
C VAL A 808 5.72 26.82 -24.02
N LEU A 809 4.55 26.26 -23.77
CA LEU A 809 4.21 25.53 -22.52
C LEU A 809 4.25 24.03 -22.80
N VAL A 810 5.03 23.28 -22.02
CA VAL A 810 5.05 21.82 -22.08
C VAL A 810 4.49 21.25 -20.78
N ARG A 811 3.35 20.53 -20.84
CA ARG A 811 2.82 19.70 -19.77
C ARG A 811 3.53 18.35 -19.81
N ARG A 812 4.38 18.10 -18.83
CA ARG A 812 5.06 16.81 -18.65
C ARG A 812 4.19 15.87 -17.82
N MET A 813 4.41 14.55 -17.99
CA MET A 813 3.75 13.50 -17.21
C MET A 813 4.80 12.72 -16.39
N GLN A 814 5.79 13.46 -15.85
CA GLN A 814 6.84 12.95 -14.97
C GLN A 814 7.85 12.02 -15.67
N HIS A 815 8.76 11.38 -14.88
CA HIS A 815 9.87 10.60 -15.41
C HIS A 815 9.51 9.12 -15.52
N ASP A 816 10.14 8.43 -16.47
CA ASP A 816 9.99 6.99 -16.61
C ASP A 816 10.61 6.25 -15.43
N MET A 817 10.02 5.13 -15.08
CA MET A 817 10.60 4.18 -14.13
C MET A 817 11.84 3.50 -14.74
N ASP A 818 12.81 3.14 -13.91
CA ASP A 818 14.06 2.46 -14.36
C ASP A 818 14.04 0.95 -14.10
N GLY A 819 12.93 0.30 -14.38
CA GLY A 819 12.72 -1.13 -14.14
C GLY A 819 13.76 -2.05 -14.79
N ALA A 820 14.43 -1.58 -15.84
CA ALA A 820 15.46 -2.32 -16.54
C ALA A 820 16.91 -1.93 -16.18
N ALA A 821 17.12 -1.06 -15.19
CA ALA A 821 18.42 -0.53 -14.78
C ALA A 821 19.26 -0.01 -15.98
N LYS A 822 18.66 0.85 -16.79
CA LYS A 822 19.23 1.43 -18.02
C LYS A 822 19.18 2.94 -18.05
N ASP A 823 19.08 3.58 -16.89
CA ASP A 823 18.93 5.04 -16.76
C ASP A 823 17.73 5.63 -17.51
N THR A 824 16.66 4.86 -17.72
CA THR A 824 15.47 5.36 -18.44
C THR A 824 14.81 6.55 -17.73
N HIS A 825 14.95 6.65 -16.42
CA HIS A 825 14.53 7.81 -15.63
C HIS A 825 15.24 9.12 -16.03
N LYS A 826 16.40 9.04 -16.72
CA LYS A 826 17.16 10.19 -17.23
C LYS A 826 16.76 10.59 -18.66
N ALA A 827 15.75 9.98 -19.25
CA ALA A 827 15.23 10.47 -20.53
C ALA A 827 14.75 11.92 -20.37
N ALA A 828 15.09 12.77 -21.34
CA ALA A 828 14.76 14.19 -21.31
C ALA A 828 13.26 14.42 -21.08
N ARG A 829 12.94 15.52 -20.43
CA ARG A 829 11.58 16.07 -20.33
C ARG A 829 11.57 17.54 -20.75
N GLY A 830 10.52 17.94 -21.48
CA GLY A 830 10.37 19.27 -22.07
C GLY A 830 10.73 19.33 -23.54
N LEU A 831 11.11 20.50 -24.05
CA LEU A 831 11.62 20.65 -25.40
C LEU A 831 12.96 19.94 -25.57
N THR A 832 13.18 19.33 -26.74
CA THR A 832 14.44 18.67 -27.08
C THR A 832 15.11 19.29 -28.31
N ALA A 833 14.34 19.82 -29.27
CA ALA A 833 14.87 20.52 -30.44
C ALA A 833 13.85 21.52 -30.97
N VAL A 834 14.35 22.59 -31.60
CA VAL A 834 13.54 23.57 -32.31
C VAL A 834 14.17 23.86 -33.67
N THR A 835 13.42 23.72 -34.76
CA THR A 835 13.89 23.97 -36.10
C THR A 835 12.89 24.83 -36.90
N PHE A 836 13.41 25.65 -37.79
CA PHE A 836 12.61 26.50 -38.69
C PHE A 836 12.82 26.04 -40.14
N ALA A 837 11.73 25.77 -40.85
CA ALA A 837 11.82 25.42 -42.26
C ALA A 837 12.13 26.68 -43.09
N GLY A 838 13.21 26.62 -43.89
CA GLY A 838 13.64 27.73 -44.74
C GLY A 838 14.50 28.81 -44.04
N ALA A 839 14.82 28.64 -42.73
CA ALA A 839 15.65 29.58 -42.00
C ALA A 839 16.38 28.86 -40.82
N SER A 840 17.44 29.52 -40.32
CA SER A 840 18.18 29.05 -39.13
C SER A 840 18.51 30.24 -38.22
N PRO A 841 17.49 30.89 -37.61
CA PRO A 841 17.74 32.06 -36.78
C PRO A 841 18.49 31.64 -35.50
N ALA A 842 19.34 32.52 -34.98
CA ALA A 842 19.91 32.37 -33.66
C ALA A 842 18.83 32.65 -32.62
N VAL A 843 18.47 31.65 -31.82
CA VAL A 843 17.43 31.77 -30.80
C VAL A 843 18.07 31.80 -29.40
N THR A 844 17.74 32.82 -28.62
CA THR A 844 18.10 32.89 -27.19
C THR A 844 16.94 32.38 -26.37
N TRP A 845 17.16 31.30 -25.63
CA TRP A 845 16.12 30.64 -24.87
C TRP A 845 16.18 31.00 -23.38
N ARG A 846 14.98 31.19 -22.81
CA ARG A 846 14.75 31.21 -21.37
C ARG A 846 13.73 30.17 -20.97
N ILE A 847 13.91 29.61 -19.78
CA ILE A 847 13.13 28.48 -19.27
C ILE A 847 12.66 28.75 -17.84
N GLN A 848 11.41 28.37 -17.52
CA GLN A 848 10.83 28.48 -16.19
C GLN A 848 9.85 27.34 -15.94
N GLY A 849 10.00 26.66 -14.81
CA GLY A 849 9.11 25.64 -14.28
C GLY A 849 8.91 25.79 -12.76
N ALA A 850 8.50 24.74 -12.11
CA ALA A 850 8.53 24.69 -10.65
C ALA A 850 9.96 24.64 -10.17
N ALA A 851 10.39 25.61 -9.38
CA ALA A 851 11.72 25.59 -8.78
C ALA A 851 11.77 24.53 -7.67
N ALA A 852 12.75 23.64 -7.76
CA ALA A 852 13.13 22.77 -6.64
C ALA A 852 14.41 23.34 -5.98
N PRO A 853 14.56 23.25 -4.65
CA PRO A 853 13.59 22.74 -3.68
C PRO A 853 12.60 23.83 -3.23
N ASP A 854 11.34 23.49 -3.12
CA ASP A 854 10.40 24.26 -2.31
C ASP A 854 10.01 23.38 -1.11
N PRO A 855 10.60 23.57 0.06
CA PRO A 855 10.41 22.67 1.20
C PRO A 855 8.97 22.66 1.71
N VAL A 856 8.18 23.69 1.41
CA VAL A 856 6.79 23.79 1.84
C VAL A 856 5.86 23.20 0.80
N ARG A 857 6.02 23.62 -0.45
CA ARG A 857 5.17 23.15 -1.56
C ARG A 857 5.59 21.77 -2.04
N GLY A 858 6.85 21.42 -1.84
CA GLY A 858 7.46 20.15 -2.23
C GLY A 858 7.45 19.90 -3.73
N PRO A 859 8.41 19.15 -4.25
CA PRO A 859 8.49 18.89 -5.68
C PRO A 859 7.28 18.13 -6.24
N LEU A 860 6.61 17.34 -5.41
CA LEU A 860 5.45 16.54 -5.82
C LEU A 860 4.11 17.28 -5.71
N ASN A 861 4.08 18.47 -5.09
CA ASN A 861 2.85 19.24 -4.91
C ASN A 861 2.70 20.41 -5.90
N HIS A 862 3.78 20.93 -6.44
CA HIS A 862 3.84 22.17 -7.19
C HIS A 862 4.36 21.96 -8.62
N GLY A 863 3.61 22.44 -9.63
CA GLY A 863 3.80 22.05 -11.03
C GLY A 863 4.28 23.11 -12.02
N GLY A 864 4.48 24.34 -11.64
CA GLY A 864 5.14 25.35 -12.46
C GLY A 864 4.25 26.23 -13.35
N LEU A 865 2.93 26.09 -13.33
CA LEU A 865 2.02 27.07 -13.94
C LEU A 865 2.20 28.45 -13.29
N TYR A 866 1.91 29.53 -14.04
CA TYR A 866 1.98 30.90 -13.51
C TYR A 866 1.15 31.06 -12.23
N GLY A 867 -0.10 30.62 -12.26
CA GLY A 867 -0.98 30.69 -11.10
C GLY A 867 -0.46 29.90 -9.89
N GLU A 868 0.19 28.74 -10.10
CA GLU A 868 0.85 28.01 -9.01
C GLU A 868 2.00 28.84 -8.44
N ARG A 869 2.85 29.44 -9.27
CA ARG A 869 3.96 30.29 -8.84
C ARG A 869 3.47 31.55 -8.13
N GLN A 870 2.27 32.06 -8.46
CA GLN A 870 1.62 33.20 -7.79
C GLN A 870 0.78 32.80 -6.58
N GLY A 871 0.69 31.48 -6.25
CA GLY A 871 -0.08 30.99 -5.12
C GLY A 871 -1.59 31.02 -5.32
N TRP A 872 -2.09 31.07 -6.56
CA TRP A 872 -3.53 31.11 -6.86
C TRP A 872 -4.29 29.88 -6.32
N HIS A 873 -3.61 28.78 -6.06
CA HIS A 873 -4.17 27.57 -5.44
C HIS A 873 -4.25 27.64 -3.91
N LEU A 874 -3.60 28.61 -3.27
CA LEU A 874 -3.50 28.70 -1.81
C LEU A 874 -4.78 29.32 -1.20
N PRO A 875 -5.21 28.87 0.00
CA PRO A 875 -6.39 29.41 0.68
C PRO A 875 -6.34 30.92 0.93
N GLU A 876 -5.16 31.47 1.21
CA GLU A 876 -4.93 32.87 1.56
C GLU A 876 -4.96 33.81 0.34
N PHE A 877 -4.96 33.28 -0.88
CA PHE A 877 -4.97 34.10 -2.08
C PHE A 877 -6.27 34.91 -2.20
N ALA A 878 -6.12 36.21 -2.41
CA ALA A 878 -7.26 37.14 -2.54
C ALA A 878 -7.80 37.13 -3.98
N ASP A 879 -8.90 36.43 -4.21
CA ASP A 879 -9.56 36.28 -5.51
C ASP A 879 -10.76 37.21 -5.72
N GLY A 880 -10.94 38.21 -4.84
CA GLY A 880 -12.08 39.11 -4.89
C GLY A 880 -12.26 39.89 -6.19
N GLY A 881 -11.16 40.15 -6.91
CA GLY A 881 -11.16 40.78 -8.25
C GLY A 881 -11.45 39.85 -9.42
N TRP A 882 -11.60 38.54 -9.18
CA TRP A 882 -11.85 37.56 -10.23
C TRP A 882 -13.33 37.57 -10.64
N LYS A 883 -13.60 37.26 -11.91
CA LYS A 883 -14.95 37.19 -12.45
C LYS A 883 -15.74 36.02 -11.85
N VAL A 884 -16.96 36.27 -11.38
CA VAL A 884 -17.86 35.18 -10.98
C VAL A 884 -18.41 34.47 -12.23
N VAL A 885 -18.40 33.14 -12.18
CA VAL A 885 -18.89 32.29 -13.27
C VAL A 885 -19.58 31.05 -12.68
N ASP A 886 -20.43 30.44 -13.51
CA ASP A 886 -21.07 29.16 -13.19
C ASP A 886 -20.59 28.06 -14.14
N PHE A 887 -20.79 26.82 -13.76
CA PHE A 887 -20.61 25.64 -14.60
C PHE A 887 -21.97 25.14 -15.12
N PRO A 888 -22.01 24.52 -16.31
CA PRO A 888 -20.89 24.18 -17.21
C PRO A 888 -20.33 25.38 -17.97
N ARG A 889 -19.03 25.36 -18.27
CA ARG A 889 -18.36 26.37 -19.08
C ARG A 889 -18.29 25.90 -20.52
N THR A 890 -18.62 26.83 -21.46
CA THR A 890 -18.58 26.57 -22.89
C THR A 890 -17.58 27.47 -23.64
N ALA A 891 -16.75 28.22 -22.89
CA ALA A 891 -15.73 29.08 -23.50
C ALA A 891 -14.68 28.24 -24.27
N ARG A 892 -14.19 28.81 -25.37
CA ARG A 892 -13.09 28.24 -26.16
C ARG A 892 -11.88 29.15 -26.03
N GLY A 893 -10.70 28.58 -26.01
CA GLY A 893 -9.43 29.31 -25.98
C GLY A 893 -8.29 28.36 -25.62
N GLN A 894 -7.19 28.48 -26.37
CA GLN A 894 -5.96 27.74 -26.03
C GLN A 894 -5.33 28.34 -24.77
N GLY A 895 -4.93 27.51 -23.82
CA GLY A 895 -4.17 27.93 -22.65
C GLY A 895 -4.74 27.43 -21.35
N VAL A 896 -4.45 28.17 -20.28
CA VAL A 896 -4.79 27.81 -18.89
C VAL A 896 -5.81 28.78 -18.32
N ALA A 897 -6.76 28.26 -17.59
CA ALA A 897 -7.76 29.03 -16.85
C ALA A 897 -7.93 28.50 -15.44
N TRP A 898 -8.06 29.40 -14.48
CA TRP A 898 -8.24 29.06 -13.08
C TRP A 898 -9.66 29.32 -12.63
N TYR A 899 -10.15 28.38 -11.80
CA TYR A 899 -11.46 28.46 -11.15
C TYR A 899 -11.28 28.19 -9.67
N ARG A 900 -11.82 29.05 -8.81
CA ARG A 900 -11.74 28.92 -7.37
C ARG A 900 -13.12 29.00 -6.75
N THR A 901 -13.36 28.23 -5.70
CA THR A 901 -14.55 28.34 -4.85
C THR A 901 -14.22 27.96 -3.41
N GLY A 902 -15.00 28.50 -2.48
CA GLY A 902 -14.97 28.11 -1.08
C GLY A 902 -16.25 27.35 -0.72
N PHE A 903 -16.11 26.36 0.15
CA PHE A 903 -17.24 25.63 0.73
C PHE A 903 -16.98 25.31 2.21
N ARG A 904 -18.05 25.01 2.94
CA ARG A 904 -17.97 24.68 4.36
C ARG A 904 -18.60 23.32 4.62
N LEU A 905 -17.90 22.49 5.37
CA LEU A 905 -18.43 21.23 5.91
C LEU A 905 -18.72 21.36 7.41
N ALA A 906 -19.70 20.59 7.87
CA ALA A 906 -20.11 20.50 9.28
C ALA A 906 -20.48 19.03 9.61
N ILE A 907 -19.51 18.12 9.41
CA ILE A 907 -19.71 16.69 9.71
C ILE A 907 -19.64 16.50 11.23
N ASP A 908 -20.56 15.74 11.77
CA ASP A 908 -20.65 15.51 13.22
C ASP A 908 -19.38 14.83 13.78
N PRO A 909 -18.99 15.16 15.01
CA PRO A 909 -17.92 14.43 15.69
C PRO A 909 -18.27 12.94 15.85
N GLY A 910 -17.29 12.07 15.60
CA GLY A 910 -17.50 10.63 15.66
C GLY A 910 -18.16 10.03 14.41
N VAL A 911 -18.27 10.81 13.34
CA VAL A 911 -18.58 10.31 11.98
C VAL A 911 -17.31 10.34 11.14
N ASP A 912 -16.83 9.18 10.73
CA ASP A 912 -15.84 9.03 9.66
C ASP A 912 -16.57 9.13 8.33
N ALA A 913 -16.21 10.10 7.50
CA ALA A 913 -16.81 10.27 6.18
C ALA A 913 -15.70 10.40 5.13
N SER A 914 -15.70 9.51 4.17
CA SER A 914 -14.85 9.60 2.98
C SER A 914 -15.57 10.37 1.90
N ILE A 915 -14.97 11.51 1.48
CA ILE A 915 -15.56 12.43 0.51
C ILE A 915 -14.64 12.54 -0.71
N GLY A 916 -15.23 12.52 -1.88
CA GLY A 916 -14.55 12.74 -3.16
C GLY A 916 -15.03 14.00 -3.87
N LEU A 917 -14.23 14.49 -4.81
CA LEU A 917 -14.59 15.48 -5.81
C LEU A 917 -14.88 14.75 -7.13
N THR A 918 -16.09 14.87 -7.64
CA THR A 918 -16.49 14.26 -8.91
C THR A 918 -16.59 15.32 -10.00
N LEU A 919 -15.92 15.06 -11.11
CA LEU A 919 -16.00 15.86 -12.33
C LEU A 919 -16.68 15.01 -13.43
N THR A 920 -17.72 15.56 -14.05
CA THR A 920 -18.46 14.88 -15.12
C THR A 920 -18.72 15.85 -16.27
N ASP A 921 -18.35 15.45 -17.49
CA ASP A 921 -18.57 16.23 -18.69
C ASP A 921 -18.68 15.30 -19.90
N ASP A 922 -19.05 15.88 -21.06
CA ASP A 922 -19.03 15.20 -22.35
C ASP A 922 -17.57 14.80 -22.70
N PRO A 923 -17.27 13.52 -22.90
CA PRO A 923 -15.92 13.06 -23.22
C PRO A 923 -15.40 13.57 -24.56
N ALA A 924 -16.24 14.13 -25.44
CA ALA A 924 -15.80 14.81 -26.66
C ALA A 924 -15.13 16.17 -26.40
N ARG A 925 -15.18 16.68 -25.17
CA ARG A 925 -14.56 17.95 -24.78
C ARG A 925 -13.14 17.71 -24.27
N ALA A 926 -12.14 18.08 -25.06
CA ALA A 926 -10.74 17.81 -24.79
C ALA A 926 -10.12 18.88 -23.86
N TYR A 927 -10.12 18.62 -22.56
CA TYR A 927 -9.44 19.45 -21.57
C TYR A 927 -8.95 18.59 -20.39
N ARG A 928 -8.06 19.17 -19.59
CA ARG A 928 -7.58 18.56 -18.35
C ARG A 928 -7.60 19.55 -17.20
N VAL A 929 -7.69 19.01 -15.98
CA VAL A 929 -7.80 19.80 -14.76
C VAL A 929 -6.76 19.35 -13.75
N GLN A 930 -5.96 20.28 -13.23
CA GLN A 930 -5.19 20.09 -12.02
C GLN A 930 -6.06 20.52 -10.83
N ILE A 931 -6.19 19.64 -9.83
CA ILE A 931 -7.12 19.83 -8.70
C ILE A 931 -6.33 20.21 -7.46
N PHE A 932 -6.72 21.30 -6.79
CA PHE A 932 -6.11 21.74 -5.54
C PHE A 932 -7.15 21.88 -4.43
N LEU A 933 -6.92 21.23 -3.30
CA LEU A 933 -7.72 21.36 -2.09
C LEU A 933 -6.88 21.99 -0.97
N ASN A 934 -7.29 23.13 -0.44
CA ASN A 934 -6.59 23.84 0.64
C ASN A 934 -5.07 24.01 0.34
N GLY A 935 -4.73 24.23 -0.93
CA GLY A 935 -3.37 24.39 -1.42
C GLY A 935 -2.64 23.09 -1.79
N TRP A 936 -3.18 21.93 -1.44
CA TRP A 936 -2.61 20.62 -1.81
C TRP A 936 -3.09 20.17 -3.18
N ASN A 937 -2.16 19.72 -4.01
CA ASN A 937 -2.44 19.15 -5.33
C ASN A 937 -2.99 17.71 -5.19
N MET A 938 -4.27 17.53 -5.43
CA MET A 938 -4.97 16.25 -5.32
C MET A 938 -4.88 15.37 -6.57
N GLY A 939 -4.22 15.83 -7.61
CA GLY A 939 -4.04 15.09 -8.86
C GLY A 939 -4.66 15.76 -10.07
N GLN A 940 -4.76 15.01 -11.17
CA GLN A 940 -5.23 15.56 -12.43
C GLN A 940 -6.35 14.72 -13.07
N TYR A 941 -7.31 15.43 -13.64
CA TYR A 941 -8.40 14.90 -14.44
C TYR A 941 -8.15 15.19 -15.92
N ILE A 942 -8.34 14.18 -16.78
CA ILE A 942 -8.30 14.34 -18.23
C ILE A 942 -9.64 13.87 -18.77
N ASN A 943 -10.49 14.81 -19.24
CA ASN A 943 -11.90 14.55 -19.52
C ASN A 943 -12.12 13.51 -20.62
N ASP A 944 -11.38 13.61 -21.72
CA ASP A 944 -11.53 12.76 -22.91
C ASP A 944 -10.70 11.46 -22.86
N VAL A 945 -10.03 11.19 -21.73
CA VAL A 945 -9.21 9.99 -21.51
C VAL A 945 -9.78 9.12 -20.40
N GLY A 946 -10.13 9.70 -19.27
CA GLY A 946 -10.55 8.95 -18.09
C GLY A 946 -9.44 7.99 -17.58
N PRO A 947 -9.78 6.88 -16.87
CA PRO A 947 -11.12 6.50 -16.42
C PRO A 947 -11.56 7.18 -15.11
N GLN A 948 -10.66 7.92 -14.43
CA GLN A 948 -10.95 8.52 -13.12
C GLN A 948 -11.80 9.78 -13.24
N HIS A 949 -12.96 9.77 -12.60
CA HIS A 949 -13.87 10.91 -12.49
C HIS A 949 -14.06 11.41 -11.06
N THR A 950 -13.76 10.59 -10.06
CA THR A 950 -13.88 10.94 -8.63
C THR A 950 -12.51 10.89 -7.98
N PHE A 951 -12.14 11.96 -7.29
CA PHE A 951 -10.86 12.14 -6.61
C PHE A 951 -11.08 12.19 -5.11
N VAL A 952 -10.47 11.29 -4.36
CA VAL A 952 -10.59 11.25 -2.90
C VAL A 952 -9.98 12.51 -2.29
N LEU A 953 -10.73 13.14 -1.40
CA LEU A 953 -10.29 14.29 -0.62
C LEU A 953 -9.99 13.83 0.82
N PRO A 954 -8.73 13.55 1.18
CA PRO A 954 -8.43 12.93 2.46
C PRO A 954 -8.74 13.86 3.62
N GLY A 955 -9.42 13.33 4.64
CA GLY A 955 -9.66 14.04 5.90
C GLY A 955 -8.35 14.51 6.53
N GLY A 956 -8.34 15.72 7.07
CA GLY A 956 -7.11 16.40 7.49
C GLY A 956 -6.73 17.48 6.48
N ILE A 957 -6.46 17.16 5.22
CA ILE A 957 -6.40 18.14 4.13
C ILE A 957 -7.81 18.71 3.90
N LEU A 958 -8.81 17.85 3.70
CA LEU A 958 -10.22 18.25 3.78
C LEU A 958 -10.61 18.51 5.24
N ARG A 959 -11.02 19.71 5.52
CA ARG A 959 -11.54 20.08 6.84
C ARG A 959 -13.00 19.67 6.93
N THR A 960 -13.26 18.54 7.56
CA THR A 960 -14.63 18.01 7.74
C THR A 960 -15.52 18.89 8.60
N ARG A 961 -14.91 19.82 9.37
CA ARG A 961 -15.59 20.84 10.19
C ARG A 961 -14.90 22.18 9.99
N GLY A 962 -15.28 22.89 8.94
CA GLY A 962 -14.67 24.17 8.64
C GLY A 962 -14.76 24.59 7.19
N ALA A 963 -14.09 25.69 6.89
CA ALA A 963 -13.99 26.22 5.54
C ALA A 963 -12.91 25.50 4.75
N ASN A 964 -13.18 25.25 3.49
CA ASN A 964 -12.27 24.66 2.50
C ASN A 964 -12.21 25.54 1.25
N THR A 965 -11.07 25.55 0.60
CA THR A 965 -10.84 26.19 -0.68
C THR A 965 -10.53 25.14 -1.73
N LEU A 966 -11.27 25.19 -2.84
CA LEU A 966 -11.04 24.35 -4.00
C LEU A 966 -10.56 25.24 -5.16
N ALA A 967 -9.47 24.88 -5.80
CA ALA A 967 -8.97 25.54 -6.99
C ALA A 967 -8.74 24.52 -8.12
N LEU A 968 -9.12 24.88 -9.34
CA LEU A 968 -9.00 24.06 -10.54
C LEU A 968 -8.21 24.83 -11.59
N ALA A 969 -7.07 24.30 -12.02
CA ALA A 969 -6.32 24.83 -13.16
C ALA A 969 -6.68 23.98 -14.39
N VAL A 970 -7.37 24.60 -15.36
CA VAL A 970 -7.92 23.94 -16.55
C VAL A 970 -7.06 24.27 -17.75
N LEU A 971 -6.47 23.25 -18.37
CA LEU A 971 -5.74 23.39 -19.65
C LEU A 971 -6.65 22.98 -20.79
N SER A 972 -6.78 23.88 -21.79
CA SER A 972 -7.59 23.67 -22.98
C SER A 972 -6.79 23.85 -24.25
N ASP A 973 -7.06 23.02 -25.26
CA ASP A 973 -6.44 23.10 -26.58
C ASP A 973 -7.04 24.20 -27.47
N GLY A 974 -8.18 24.78 -27.07
CA GLY A 974 -8.91 25.81 -27.81
C GLY A 974 -9.76 25.28 -28.95
N THR A 975 -9.72 24.00 -29.27
CA THR A 975 -10.48 23.41 -30.41
C THR A 975 -11.89 23.02 -30.01
N THR A 976 -12.05 22.50 -28.79
CA THR A 976 -13.35 22.16 -28.23
C THR A 976 -13.74 23.13 -27.12
N PRO A 977 -15.03 23.24 -26.74
CA PRO A 977 -15.42 23.99 -25.56
C PRO A 977 -14.71 23.43 -24.35
N ALA A 978 -13.96 24.27 -23.61
CA ALA A 978 -13.23 23.88 -22.44
C ALA A 978 -14.11 23.89 -21.19
N GLY A 979 -14.07 22.77 -20.43
CA GLY A 979 -14.83 22.59 -19.21
C GLY A 979 -14.57 23.62 -18.14
N PRO A 980 -14.86 23.35 -16.87
CA PRO A 980 -15.51 22.12 -16.40
C PRO A 980 -17.00 22.03 -16.74
N GLY A 981 -17.49 20.79 -16.81
CA GLY A 981 -18.92 20.48 -16.84
C GLY A 981 -19.52 20.53 -15.42
N GLU A 982 -20.02 19.42 -14.89
CA GLU A 982 -20.44 19.33 -13.49
C GLU A 982 -19.24 19.08 -12.59
N VAL A 983 -19.18 19.80 -11.45
CA VAL A 983 -18.21 19.58 -10.39
C VAL A 983 -18.96 19.54 -9.06
N LYS A 984 -18.87 18.40 -8.34
CA LYS A 984 -19.61 18.20 -7.08
C LYS A 984 -18.83 17.39 -6.05
N LEU A 985 -19.18 17.57 -4.79
CA LEU A 985 -18.73 16.70 -3.70
C LEU A 985 -19.59 15.43 -3.71
N THR A 986 -18.94 14.27 -3.49
CA THR A 986 -19.59 12.95 -3.47
C THR A 986 -19.24 12.24 -2.16
N LEU A 987 -20.25 11.77 -1.44
CA LEU A 987 -20.03 10.90 -0.28
C LEU A 987 -19.70 9.49 -0.79
N MET A 988 -18.49 9.03 -0.50
CA MET A 988 -18.01 7.72 -0.92
C MET A 988 -18.28 6.64 0.12
N GLY A 989 -18.41 7.03 1.39
CA GLY A 989 -18.77 6.15 2.50
C GLY A 989 -18.75 6.88 3.81
N SER A 990 -19.45 6.34 4.81
CA SER A 990 -19.45 6.88 6.18
C SER A 990 -19.68 5.78 7.22
N ALA A 991 -19.16 6.01 8.43
CA ALA A 991 -19.36 5.15 9.58
C ALA A 991 -19.43 5.99 10.87
N ALA A 992 -20.22 5.54 11.86
CA ALA A 992 -20.16 6.07 13.21
C ALA A 992 -18.98 5.43 13.94
N GLY A 993 -17.98 6.24 14.31
CA GLY A 993 -16.71 5.78 14.88
C GLY A 993 -15.54 6.51 14.24
N GLY A 994 -14.60 5.75 13.67
CA GLY A 994 -13.41 6.29 13.04
C GLY A 994 -12.29 6.63 14.01
N VAL A 995 -11.28 7.30 13.50
CA VAL A 995 -10.14 7.82 14.27
C VAL A 995 -10.21 9.35 14.37
N PRO A 996 -9.62 9.95 15.42
CA PRO A 996 -9.49 11.40 15.47
C PRO A 996 -8.64 11.92 14.30
N VAL A 997 -9.17 12.88 13.54
CA VAL A 997 -8.49 13.48 12.39
C VAL A 997 -7.97 14.87 12.73
N THR A 998 -6.66 15.06 12.60
CA THR A 998 -5.99 16.34 12.79
C THR A 998 -5.88 17.09 11.47
N PRO A 999 -6.18 18.40 11.41
CA PRO A 999 -5.98 19.19 10.21
C PRO A 999 -4.52 19.18 9.74
N VAL A 1000 -4.32 19.01 8.44
CA VAL A 1000 -3.03 19.19 7.76
C VAL A 1000 -2.92 20.65 7.33
N ASP A 1001 -1.80 21.29 7.66
CA ASP A 1001 -1.58 22.68 7.30
C ASP A 1001 -1.51 22.88 5.78
N SER A 1002 -2.01 24.00 5.29
CA SER A 1002 -1.82 24.42 3.89
C SER A 1002 -0.32 24.62 3.61
N PRO A 1003 0.17 24.21 2.44
CA PRO A 1003 1.59 24.41 2.08
C PRO A 1003 2.04 25.87 2.15
N GLY A 1004 1.14 26.85 1.96
CA GLY A 1004 1.46 28.27 2.03
C GLY A 1004 1.67 28.83 3.45
N ARG A 1005 1.15 28.19 4.48
CA ARG A 1005 1.23 28.69 5.86
C ARG A 1005 2.57 28.44 6.56
N ALA A 1006 3.31 27.43 6.15
CA ALA A 1006 4.56 27.06 6.82
C ALA A 1006 5.67 28.10 6.67
N HIS A 1007 5.60 29.03 5.72
CA HIS A 1007 6.54 30.16 5.58
C HIS A 1007 6.22 31.38 6.48
N ALA A 1008 5.07 31.38 7.12
CA ALA A 1008 4.65 32.49 7.99
C ALA A 1008 5.04 32.31 9.48
N ARG A 1009 5.78 31.23 9.81
CA ARG A 1009 6.26 30.94 11.17
C ARG A 1009 7.82 31.03 11.21
#